data_b08d47f74fa9b3c12422ecfc9d4566b8
#
_entry.id   b08d47f74fa9b3c12422ecfc9d4566b8
#
_cell.length_a   1.000
_cell.length_b   1.000
_cell.length_c   1.000
_cell.angle_alpha   90.00
_cell.angle_beta   90.00
_cell.angle_gamma   90.00
#
_symmetry.space_group_name_H-M   'P 1'
#
loop_
_entity.id
_entity.type
_entity.pdbx_description
1 polymer ?
#
loop_
_entity_poly.entity_id
_entity_poly.type
_entity_poly.pdbx_seq_one_letter_code
_entity_poly.pdbx_strand_id
1 'polypeptide(L)'
;MKKLIVNVLKIFLGLLTVLILTAAFAYFYLNAKGLNFEGEYEEKGAEIKELSIDGIRFLDRNRNQKLDVYEDARESLERRAEDLLSQMTLEEKIHLLKGSGMKSALGQATGGVPGAVGTVVPTPRLGIPELYLSDGPAGLRISATRKNESRTYYATAFPIGSLLASTWNTDLIHEVGKAMGNEALSYGIDVILGPGANIHRNPLCGRNFEYYSEDPILSGNIGAAMINGIESNGVGTAPKHFVVNNQETARNYNNAIVSERALREIYLKGFEIIVKKSQPWSLMSSYNKVNGEYVPESRRLLSDILRTEWGFEGVVMTDWFGGEDATASINAGNDLLEPGTKNQWDALKKSAKEGDLPQKNIDISAKRILKLILGSKKMEDYAFDNNPKLEEHAKITRNSASEGMVLLKNENMLPFKEVKNIALIGSTSYNFISGGTGSGDVDEAYTVALDEALKNAGYELNKDALQAYEEHQAKNPYKKPQGTIEVLKAMMNPYSPENFDYSTKLLKKVAKTSDIAVITIGRNSGEGFDRVEKDDFKMTDQEIQMIQNTCKEFHALNKKVLVVLNVGGVVETASWKNHPDAILLAWQGGQEGGNSVVDILDGKINPSGKLPMTFPIHLSDHKSSENFPMDGEKMNILSLFFSKEKSEYELIKNKDYTLYEEGIYVGYRHFDKENLGVSFPFGYGLSYTAFEYSDLKTTERMDTLRVNLKVKNTGTVSGKEIIQAYASKPETEIDRPVRELKAFVKTILLEPGETTEVGFNIPVSDLSYWDETINGWNLENGSYAIEVGASSRDIRLSQEINIKNKGH
;
A
#
# COMPACT_ATOMS: atom_id res chain seq x y z
N MET A 1 -2.24 -53.14 -32.69
CA MET A 1 -1.14 -52.37 -32.09
C MET A 1 -0.53 -51.35 -33.07
N LYS A 2 0.09 -51.71 -34.19
CA LYS A 2 0.73 -50.76 -35.11
C LYS A 2 -0.18 -49.60 -35.56
N LYS A 3 -1.43 -49.83 -35.96
CA LYS A 3 -2.36 -48.73 -36.33
C LYS A 3 -2.72 -47.79 -35.17
N LEU A 4 -2.82 -48.29 -33.92
CA LEU A 4 -3.09 -47.50 -32.75
C LEU A 4 -1.90 -46.60 -32.42
N ILE A 5 -0.68 -47.12 -32.47
CA ILE A 5 0.57 -46.38 -32.25
C ILE A 5 0.72 -45.26 -33.27
N VAL A 6 0.44 -45.53 -34.55
CA VAL A 6 0.51 -44.53 -35.63
C VAL A 6 -0.54 -43.41 -35.42
N ASN A 7 -1.75 -43.74 -34.95
CA ASN A 7 -2.78 -42.74 -34.68
C ASN A 7 -2.43 -41.89 -33.45
N VAL A 8 -1.90 -42.48 -32.38
CA VAL A 8 -1.41 -41.75 -31.20
C VAL A 8 -0.28 -40.81 -31.59
N LEU A 9 0.67 -41.31 -32.43
CA LEU A 9 1.78 -40.48 -32.89
C LEU A 9 1.31 -39.30 -33.75
N LYS A 10 0.29 -39.49 -34.60
CA LYS A 10 -0.32 -38.41 -35.40
C LYS A 10 -1.03 -37.38 -34.54
N ILE A 11 -1.75 -37.81 -33.50
CA ILE A 11 -2.40 -36.91 -32.56
C ILE A 11 -1.32 -36.14 -31.77
N PHE A 12 -0.27 -36.79 -31.31
CA PHE A 12 0.83 -36.15 -30.60
C PHE A 12 1.56 -35.11 -31.48
N LEU A 13 1.88 -35.48 -32.75
CA LEU A 13 2.45 -34.53 -33.69
C LEU A 13 1.50 -33.36 -34.01
N GLY A 14 0.21 -33.61 -34.12
CA GLY A 14 -0.78 -32.55 -34.30
C GLY A 14 -0.82 -31.58 -33.11
N LEU A 15 -0.83 -32.09 -31.88
CA LEU A 15 -0.78 -31.29 -30.68
C LEU A 15 0.53 -30.49 -30.56
N LEU A 16 1.66 -31.14 -30.90
CA LEU A 16 2.96 -30.47 -30.89
C LEU A 16 3.01 -29.32 -31.92
N THR A 17 2.45 -29.57 -33.12
CA THR A 17 2.38 -28.56 -34.18
C THR A 17 1.49 -27.36 -33.71
N VAL A 18 0.35 -27.62 -33.09
CA VAL A 18 -0.52 -26.58 -32.54
C VAL A 18 0.23 -25.81 -31.46
N LEU A 19 0.95 -26.50 -30.57
CA LEU A 19 1.74 -25.85 -29.52
C LEU A 19 2.83 -24.94 -30.10
N ILE A 20 3.56 -25.41 -31.11
CA ILE A 20 4.60 -24.62 -31.81
C ILE A 20 3.99 -23.39 -32.51
N LEU A 21 2.85 -23.57 -33.19
CA LEU A 21 2.19 -22.47 -33.87
C LEU A 21 1.65 -21.45 -32.88
N THR A 22 1.11 -21.90 -31.75
CA THR A 22 0.63 -21.01 -30.67
C THR A 22 1.80 -20.24 -30.04
N ALA A 23 2.93 -20.92 -29.78
CA ALA A 23 4.13 -20.28 -29.26
C ALA A 23 4.74 -19.28 -30.25
N ALA A 24 4.79 -19.62 -31.54
CA ALA A 24 5.22 -18.72 -32.60
C ALA A 24 4.29 -17.52 -32.75
N PHE A 25 2.98 -17.73 -32.70
CA PHE A 25 1.99 -16.65 -32.73
C PHE A 25 2.14 -15.75 -31.50
N ALA A 26 2.25 -16.32 -30.31
CA ALA A 26 2.48 -15.55 -29.10
C ALA A 26 3.78 -14.73 -29.19
N TYR A 27 4.88 -15.32 -29.68
CA TYR A 27 6.15 -14.63 -29.88
C TYR A 27 6.01 -13.46 -30.86
N PHE A 28 5.42 -13.70 -32.04
CA PHE A 28 5.20 -12.64 -33.04
C PHE A 28 4.23 -11.58 -32.55
N TYR A 29 3.18 -11.96 -31.82
CA TYR A 29 2.21 -11.03 -31.25
C TYR A 29 2.87 -10.14 -30.18
N LEU A 30 3.62 -10.72 -29.24
CA LEU A 30 4.35 -9.97 -28.22
C LEU A 30 5.40 -9.05 -28.85
N ASN A 31 6.10 -9.50 -29.89
CA ASN A 31 7.01 -8.66 -30.65
C ASN A 31 6.31 -7.50 -31.35
N ALA A 32 5.18 -7.76 -31.98
CA ALA A 32 4.38 -6.74 -32.66
C ALA A 32 3.80 -5.71 -31.67
N LYS A 33 3.53 -6.13 -30.41
CA LYS A 33 3.10 -5.21 -29.33
C LYS A 33 4.25 -4.44 -28.69
N GLY A 34 5.48 -4.64 -29.14
CA GLY A 34 6.66 -3.89 -28.68
C GLY A 34 7.14 -4.27 -27.27
N LEU A 35 6.80 -5.49 -26.82
CA LEU A 35 7.37 -6.05 -25.59
C LEU A 35 8.82 -6.54 -25.75
N ASN A 36 9.49 -6.10 -26.83
CA ASN A 36 10.91 -6.35 -27.00
C ASN A 36 11.68 -5.58 -25.94
N PHE A 37 12.56 -6.32 -25.28
CA PHE A 37 13.46 -5.80 -24.28
C PHE A 37 14.70 -5.21 -24.96
N GLU A 38 15.18 -4.13 -24.43
CA GLU A 38 16.54 -3.70 -24.76
C GLU A 38 17.54 -4.76 -24.30
N GLY A 39 18.60 -4.94 -25.06
CA GLY A 39 19.74 -5.76 -24.63
C GLY A 39 20.33 -5.16 -23.36
N GLU A 40 21.10 -5.99 -22.64
CA GLU A 40 21.89 -5.48 -21.55
C GLU A 40 22.77 -4.34 -22.10
N TYR A 41 22.77 -3.21 -21.40
CA TYR A 41 23.77 -2.22 -21.62
C TYR A 41 25.08 -2.80 -21.14
N GLU A 42 25.84 -3.43 -22.06
CA GLU A 42 27.19 -3.77 -21.74
C GLU A 42 27.87 -2.42 -21.45
N GLU A 43 28.31 -2.23 -20.22
CA GLU A 43 29.27 -1.19 -19.86
C GLU A 43 30.61 -1.47 -20.58
N LYS A 44 30.60 -1.41 -21.88
CA LYS A 44 31.79 -1.43 -22.72
C LYS A 44 32.39 -0.04 -22.78
N GLY A 45 32.56 0.56 -21.61
CA GLY A 45 33.35 1.74 -21.46
C GLY A 45 34.66 1.43 -20.76
N ALA A 46 35.75 2.12 -21.09
CA ALA A 46 36.93 2.11 -20.26
C ALA A 46 36.56 2.45 -18.80
N GLU A 47 37.29 1.89 -17.85
CA GLU A 47 37.14 2.14 -16.42
C GLU A 47 37.03 3.63 -16.13
N ILE A 48 35.99 4.03 -15.34
CA ILE A 48 35.87 5.41 -14.85
C ILE A 48 36.99 5.61 -13.84
N LYS A 49 37.84 6.62 -14.08
CA LYS A 49 39.01 6.88 -13.26
C LYS A 49 38.75 8.01 -12.28
N GLU A 50 39.20 7.83 -11.04
CA GLU A 50 39.33 8.94 -10.12
C GLU A 50 40.50 9.82 -10.54
N LEU A 51 40.26 11.10 -10.77
CA LEU A 51 41.25 12.12 -11.07
C LEU A 51 41.28 13.19 -10.00
N SER A 52 42.36 13.97 -10.00
CA SER A 52 42.50 15.16 -9.15
C SER A 52 42.97 16.34 -9.95
N ILE A 53 42.18 17.41 -10.01
CA ILE A 53 42.53 18.68 -10.65
C ILE A 53 42.43 19.78 -9.58
N ASP A 54 43.45 20.58 -9.42
CA ASP A 54 43.52 21.65 -8.41
C ASP A 54 43.15 21.20 -6.98
N GLY A 55 43.52 19.96 -6.65
CA GLY A 55 43.22 19.36 -5.32
C GLY A 55 41.79 18.81 -5.18
N ILE A 56 40.97 18.88 -6.21
CA ILE A 56 39.60 18.38 -6.21
C ILE A 56 39.61 16.98 -6.83
N ARG A 57 39.18 15.98 -6.04
CA ARG A 57 38.99 14.60 -6.54
C ARG A 57 37.60 14.46 -7.17
N PHE A 58 37.53 13.77 -8.28
CA PHE A 58 36.29 13.47 -8.99
C PHE A 58 36.42 12.21 -9.84
N LEU A 59 35.30 11.65 -10.21
CA LEU A 59 35.24 10.55 -11.17
C LEU A 59 35.10 11.13 -12.58
N ASP A 60 36.10 10.95 -13.44
CA ASP A 60 36.09 11.35 -14.86
C ASP A 60 35.15 10.41 -15.64
N ARG A 61 33.84 10.69 -15.56
CA ARG A 61 32.79 9.81 -16.06
C ARG A 61 32.68 9.78 -17.56
N ASN A 62 32.89 10.92 -18.22
CA ASN A 62 32.90 11.04 -19.68
C ASN A 62 34.29 10.85 -20.29
N ARG A 63 35.32 10.62 -19.49
CA ARG A 63 36.70 10.28 -19.88
C ARG A 63 37.41 11.39 -20.68
N ASN A 64 37.03 12.63 -20.43
CA ASN A 64 37.60 13.79 -21.09
C ASN A 64 38.80 14.42 -20.36
N GLN A 65 39.15 13.87 -19.17
CA GLN A 65 40.25 14.33 -18.30
C GLN A 65 40.10 15.77 -17.81
N LYS A 66 38.85 16.23 -17.67
CA LYS A 66 38.49 17.55 -17.13
C LYS A 66 37.47 17.35 -16.05
N LEU A 67 37.44 18.28 -15.10
CA LEU A 67 36.36 18.33 -14.14
C LEU A 67 35.17 19.06 -14.78
N ASP A 68 34.15 18.32 -15.19
CA ASP A 68 32.90 18.89 -15.66
C ASP A 68 32.00 19.27 -14.48
N VAL A 69 31.06 20.19 -14.69
CA VAL A 69 30.17 20.67 -13.61
C VAL A 69 29.33 19.54 -13.05
N TYR A 70 28.87 18.60 -13.90
CA TYR A 70 28.03 17.47 -13.41
C TYR A 70 28.81 16.45 -12.56
N GLU A 71 30.13 16.41 -12.67
CA GLU A 71 31.04 15.55 -11.90
C GLU A 71 31.45 16.20 -10.57
N ASP A 72 31.31 17.52 -10.44
CA ASP A 72 31.66 18.25 -9.24
C ASP A 72 30.54 18.15 -8.19
N ALA A 73 30.72 17.31 -7.17
CA ALA A 73 29.76 17.13 -6.09
C ALA A 73 29.50 18.38 -5.24
N ARG A 74 30.31 19.43 -5.37
CA ARG A 74 30.14 20.72 -4.65
C ARG A 74 29.11 21.62 -5.32
N GLU A 75 28.85 21.37 -6.60
CA GLU A 75 27.83 22.09 -7.35
C GLU A 75 26.40 21.64 -7.02
N SER A 76 25.44 22.52 -7.17
CA SER A 76 24.03 22.18 -6.93
C SER A 76 23.53 21.12 -7.92
N LEU A 77 22.57 20.28 -7.50
CA LEU A 77 21.94 19.30 -8.39
C LEU A 77 21.38 19.95 -9.65
N GLU A 78 20.85 21.16 -9.55
CA GLU A 78 20.30 21.93 -10.66
C GLU A 78 21.39 22.23 -11.70
N ARG A 79 22.54 22.79 -11.28
CA ARG A 79 23.65 23.10 -12.19
C ARG A 79 24.28 21.85 -12.80
N ARG A 80 24.40 20.80 -12.01
CA ARG A 80 24.92 19.50 -12.46
C ARG A 80 24.01 18.88 -13.52
N ALA A 81 22.69 18.92 -13.31
CA ALA A 81 21.71 18.41 -14.27
C ALA A 81 21.67 19.24 -15.55
N GLU A 82 21.82 20.57 -15.47
CA GLU A 82 21.89 21.45 -16.63
C GLU A 82 23.13 21.20 -17.49
N ASP A 83 24.28 21.09 -16.85
CA ASP A 83 25.53 20.77 -17.53
C ASP A 83 25.45 19.42 -18.26
N LEU A 84 25.00 18.37 -17.55
CA LEU A 84 24.83 17.02 -18.10
C LEU A 84 23.85 17.02 -19.29
N LEU A 85 22.68 17.66 -19.13
CA LEU A 85 21.67 17.80 -20.17
C LEU A 85 22.24 18.46 -21.42
N SER A 86 23.12 19.47 -21.27
CA SER A 86 23.75 20.19 -22.39
C SER A 86 24.71 19.29 -23.17
N GLN A 87 25.30 18.29 -22.55
CA GLN A 87 26.21 17.31 -23.14
C GLN A 87 25.50 16.14 -23.83
N MET A 88 24.20 15.92 -23.57
CA MET A 88 23.43 14.82 -24.14
C MET A 88 22.98 15.11 -25.58
N THR A 89 23.02 14.08 -26.40
CA THR A 89 22.35 14.10 -27.71
C THR A 89 20.84 14.03 -27.57
N LEU A 90 20.09 14.46 -28.58
CA LEU A 90 18.64 14.35 -28.58
C LEU A 90 18.17 12.89 -28.39
N GLU A 91 18.86 11.93 -29.01
CA GLU A 91 18.53 10.50 -28.89
C GLU A 91 18.76 9.99 -27.47
N GLU A 92 19.84 10.36 -26.80
CA GLU A 92 20.09 10.02 -25.39
C GLU A 92 19.03 10.61 -24.46
N LYS A 93 18.62 11.86 -24.70
CA LYS A 93 17.55 12.50 -23.94
C LYS A 93 16.21 11.77 -24.08
N ILE A 94 15.82 11.41 -25.31
CA ILE A 94 14.57 10.67 -25.57
C ILE A 94 14.67 9.26 -24.96
N HIS A 95 15.86 8.62 -25.06
CA HIS A 95 16.07 7.30 -24.48
C HIS A 95 15.86 7.29 -22.97
N LEU A 96 16.27 8.35 -22.29
CA LEU A 96 16.11 8.51 -20.85
C LEU A 96 14.64 8.59 -20.38
N LEU A 97 13.69 8.95 -21.28
CA LEU A 97 12.27 9.10 -20.94
C LEU A 97 11.51 7.77 -20.81
N LYS A 98 12.17 6.64 -20.87
CA LYS A 98 11.57 5.31 -20.74
C LYS A 98 12.47 4.34 -20.01
N GLY A 99 11.88 3.31 -19.42
CA GLY A 99 12.59 2.18 -18.84
C GLY A 99 13.25 1.26 -19.89
N SER A 100 13.92 0.21 -19.45
CA SER A 100 14.65 -0.74 -20.31
C SER A 100 13.82 -1.96 -20.78
N GLY A 101 12.52 -2.00 -20.47
CA GLY A 101 11.60 -3.09 -20.83
C GLY A 101 11.38 -4.09 -19.69
N MET A 102 10.81 -5.25 -20.03
CA MET A 102 10.30 -6.23 -19.06
C MET A 102 11.34 -7.25 -18.56
N LYS A 103 12.59 -7.21 -18.99
CA LYS A 103 13.60 -8.22 -18.59
C LYS A 103 13.82 -8.25 -17.08
N SER A 104 13.94 -7.10 -16.45
CA SER A 104 14.09 -6.97 -15.00
C SER A 104 12.85 -7.47 -14.25
N ALA A 105 11.65 -7.12 -14.69
CA ALA A 105 10.39 -7.55 -14.10
C ALA A 105 10.17 -9.08 -14.18
N LEU A 106 10.73 -9.73 -15.20
CA LEU A 106 10.70 -11.19 -15.34
C LEU A 106 11.88 -11.90 -14.65
N GLY A 107 12.71 -11.17 -13.89
CA GLY A 107 13.88 -11.73 -13.20
C GLY A 107 14.99 -12.24 -14.14
N GLN A 108 15.00 -11.80 -15.40
CA GLN A 108 15.94 -12.25 -16.45
C GLN A 108 17.10 -11.28 -16.69
N ALA A 109 17.17 -10.17 -15.96
CA ALA A 109 18.29 -9.23 -16.07
C ALA A 109 19.57 -9.88 -15.51
N THR A 110 20.64 -9.83 -16.27
CA THR A 110 21.92 -10.48 -15.92
C THR A 110 22.94 -9.53 -15.31
N GLY A 111 22.64 -8.26 -15.19
CA GLY A 111 23.57 -7.25 -14.66
C GLY A 111 23.05 -6.39 -13.52
N GLY A 112 21.77 -6.52 -13.16
CA GLY A 112 21.12 -5.66 -12.19
C GLY A 112 20.80 -6.32 -10.85
N VAL A 113 19.81 -5.76 -10.15
CA VAL A 113 19.27 -6.34 -8.93
C VAL A 113 18.19 -7.35 -9.33
N PRO A 114 18.39 -8.66 -9.15
CA PRO A 114 17.38 -9.65 -9.50
C PRO A 114 16.09 -9.44 -8.74
N GLY A 115 14.97 -9.38 -9.46
CA GLY A 115 13.64 -9.07 -8.90
C GLY A 115 13.22 -7.61 -8.99
N ALA A 116 14.13 -6.70 -9.32
CA ALA A 116 13.76 -5.32 -9.66
C ALA A 116 12.80 -5.32 -10.87
N VAL A 117 11.77 -4.48 -10.80
CA VAL A 117 10.66 -4.51 -11.77
C VAL A 117 10.79 -3.48 -12.89
N GLY A 118 11.63 -2.45 -12.70
CA GLY A 118 11.86 -1.39 -13.67
C GLY A 118 13.25 -0.76 -13.52
N THR A 119 13.57 0.14 -14.45
CA THR A 119 14.88 0.80 -14.49
C THR A 119 14.78 2.20 -15.05
N VAL A 120 15.70 3.07 -14.62
CA VAL A 120 16.05 4.26 -15.39
C VAL A 120 17.27 3.91 -16.22
N VAL A 121 17.18 4.06 -17.54
CA VAL A 121 18.23 3.62 -18.46
C VAL A 121 19.55 4.39 -18.27
N PRO A 122 20.71 3.75 -18.46
CA PRO A 122 22.00 4.41 -18.36
C PRO A 122 22.33 5.28 -19.58
N THR A 123 23.31 6.18 -19.44
CA THR A 123 23.94 6.87 -20.55
C THR A 123 25.46 6.64 -20.51
N PRO A 124 25.94 5.49 -21.04
CA PRO A 124 27.32 5.03 -20.85
C PRO A 124 28.39 6.00 -21.36
N ARG A 125 28.11 6.77 -22.44
CA ARG A 125 29.03 7.78 -22.98
C ARG A 125 29.39 8.85 -21.96
N LEU A 126 28.42 9.20 -21.10
CA LEU A 126 28.55 10.23 -20.05
C LEU A 126 28.79 9.59 -18.65
N GLY A 127 29.00 8.28 -18.59
CA GLY A 127 29.22 7.57 -17.34
C GLY A 127 28.03 7.61 -16.39
N ILE A 128 26.82 7.75 -16.91
CA ILE A 128 25.58 7.76 -16.13
C ILE A 128 25.12 6.34 -15.92
N PRO A 129 24.98 5.88 -14.64
CA PRO A 129 24.59 4.52 -14.32
C PRO A 129 23.11 4.24 -14.57
N GLU A 130 22.77 2.95 -14.67
CA GLU A 130 21.40 2.48 -14.59
C GLU A 130 20.90 2.52 -13.14
N LEU A 131 19.66 2.99 -12.92
CA LEU A 131 18.99 2.89 -11.63
C LEU A 131 17.98 1.76 -11.63
N TYR A 132 17.77 1.13 -10.47
CA TYR A 132 16.84 0.01 -10.29
C TYR A 132 15.64 0.41 -9.45
N LEU A 133 14.45 0.05 -9.95
CA LEU A 133 13.15 0.28 -9.32
C LEU A 133 12.62 -1.05 -8.79
N SER A 134 12.19 -1.09 -7.53
CA SER A 134 11.65 -2.31 -6.92
C SER A 134 10.27 -2.06 -6.33
N ASP A 135 9.35 -3.01 -6.51
CA ASP A 135 8.12 -3.04 -5.73
C ASP A 135 8.42 -3.09 -4.23
N GLY A 136 7.51 -2.53 -3.44
CA GLY A 136 7.76 -2.49 -2.03
C GLY A 136 6.76 -1.76 -1.15
N PRO A 137 5.40 -1.83 -1.32
CA PRO A 137 4.49 -1.20 -0.35
C PRO A 137 4.52 -1.86 1.04
N ALA A 138 4.91 -3.15 1.13
CA ALA A 138 5.01 -3.89 2.40
C ALA A 138 6.39 -4.54 2.62
N GLY A 139 7.41 -4.13 1.87
CA GLY A 139 8.77 -4.66 1.87
C GLY A 139 9.29 -4.83 0.45
N LEU A 140 10.59 -5.01 0.29
CA LEU A 140 11.20 -5.09 -1.04
C LEU A 140 10.84 -6.39 -1.76
N ARG A 141 10.55 -6.28 -3.03
CA ARG A 141 10.43 -7.42 -3.92
C ARG A 141 11.74 -7.68 -4.65
N ILE A 142 12.51 -8.64 -4.16
CA ILE A 142 13.75 -9.12 -4.77
C ILE A 142 13.65 -10.61 -5.03
N SER A 143 14.43 -11.13 -5.98
CA SER A 143 14.48 -12.58 -6.21
C SER A 143 15.24 -13.27 -5.09
N ALA A 144 14.61 -14.25 -4.44
CA ALA A 144 15.22 -15.05 -3.39
C ALA A 144 16.41 -15.88 -3.92
N THR A 145 16.39 -16.27 -5.19
CA THR A 145 17.45 -17.05 -5.84
C THR A 145 18.10 -16.29 -6.98
N ARG A 146 19.42 -16.41 -7.11
CA ARG A 146 20.21 -15.78 -8.18
C ARG A 146 20.98 -16.84 -8.96
N LYS A 147 21.20 -16.58 -10.26
CA LYS A 147 21.91 -17.51 -11.14
C LYS A 147 23.34 -17.69 -10.65
N ASN A 148 23.79 -18.96 -10.53
CA ASN A 148 25.12 -19.35 -10.09
C ASN A 148 25.47 -19.00 -8.63
N GLU A 149 24.50 -18.66 -7.80
CA GLU A 149 24.69 -18.41 -6.37
C GLU A 149 23.95 -19.46 -5.54
N SER A 150 24.57 -19.93 -4.46
CA SER A 150 23.94 -20.89 -3.52
C SER A 150 23.23 -20.20 -2.36
N ARG A 151 23.47 -18.91 -2.15
CA ARG A 151 22.83 -18.11 -1.12
C ARG A 151 21.39 -17.81 -1.51
N THR A 152 20.48 -17.86 -0.54
CA THR A 152 19.12 -17.34 -0.67
C THR A 152 19.08 -15.92 -0.10
N TYR A 153 18.40 -15.04 -0.79
CA TYR A 153 18.24 -13.63 -0.43
C TYR A 153 16.80 -13.39 0.03
N TYR A 154 16.62 -12.67 1.11
CA TYR A 154 15.33 -12.38 1.68
C TYR A 154 15.18 -10.89 1.94
N ALA A 155 13.94 -10.41 1.89
CA ALA A 155 13.58 -9.10 2.40
C ALA A 155 12.65 -9.25 3.61
N THR A 156 12.52 -8.20 4.41
CA THR A 156 11.59 -8.18 5.52
C THR A 156 10.18 -7.94 5.00
N ALA A 157 9.25 -8.85 5.30
CA ALA A 157 7.82 -8.59 5.14
C ALA A 157 7.34 -7.73 6.31
N PHE A 158 7.16 -6.43 6.07
CA PHE A 158 6.58 -5.49 7.02
C PHE A 158 5.06 -5.61 7.07
N PRO A 159 4.39 -5.05 8.09
CA PRO A 159 2.94 -5.01 8.13
C PRO A 159 2.34 -4.26 6.94
N ILE A 160 1.15 -4.67 6.52
CA ILE A 160 0.41 -4.03 5.41
C ILE A 160 0.01 -2.58 5.73
N GLY A 161 -0.27 -1.79 4.69
CA GLY A 161 -0.63 -0.37 4.80
C GLY A 161 -1.78 -0.10 5.77
N SER A 162 -2.86 -0.89 5.72
CA SER A 162 -4.01 -0.76 6.64
C SER A 162 -3.61 -0.95 8.11
N LEU A 163 -2.70 -1.89 8.40
CA LEU A 163 -2.19 -2.09 9.76
C LEU A 163 -1.29 -0.93 10.19
N LEU A 164 -0.38 -0.50 9.31
CA LEU A 164 0.51 0.63 9.61
C LEU A 164 -0.29 1.91 9.87
N ALA A 165 -1.34 2.17 9.10
CA ALA A 165 -2.25 3.29 9.33
C ALA A 165 -3.00 3.16 10.67
N SER A 166 -3.33 1.94 11.10
CA SER A 166 -3.98 1.68 12.40
C SER A 166 -3.12 2.08 13.60
N THR A 167 -1.80 2.27 13.41
CA THR A 167 -0.93 2.79 14.47
C THR A 167 -1.18 4.25 14.79
N TRP A 168 -1.61 5.07 13.82
CA TRP A 168 -1.74 6.53 13.89
C TRP A 168 -0.46 7.20 14.44
N ASN A 169 0.70 6.59 14.19
CA ASN A 169 1.99 6.96 14.77
C ASN A 169 3.01 7.25 13.67
N THR A 170 3.12 8.52 13.27
CA THR A 170 4.02 8.96 12.20
C THR A 170 5.50 8.68 12.50
N ASP A 171 5.91 8.74 13.78
CA ASP A 171 7.30 8.48 14.15
C ASP A 171 7.65 7.00 13.96
N LEU A 172 6.77 6.09 14.38
CA LEU A 172 6.95 4.65 14.15
C LEU A 172 6.96 4.32 12.64
N ILE A 173 6.08 4.95 11.85
CA ILE A 173 6.06 4.75 10.40
C ILE A 173 7.35 5.25 9.74
N HIS A 174 7.91 6.35 10.22
CA HIS A 174 9.23 6.82 9.78
C HIS A 174 10.32 5.76 10.04
N GLU A 175 10.34 5.12 11.20
CA GLU A 175 11.30 4.04 11.50
C GLU A 175 11.08 2.80 10.63
N VAL A 176 9.82 2.43 10.33
CA VAL A 176 9.52 1.37 9.35
C VAL A 176 10.08 1.74 7.97
N GLY A 177 9.81 2.95 7.51
CA GLY A 177 10.34 3.46 6.24
C GLY A 177 11.87 3.43 6.20
N LYS A 178 12.52 3.84 7.30
CA LYS A 178 13.99 3.80 7.42
C LYS A 178 14.55 2.37 7.33
N ALA A 179 13.87 1.39 7.92
CA ALA A 179 14.26 -0.01 7.78
C ALA A 179 14.12 -0.50 6.32
N MET A 180 13.02 -0.17 5.64
CA MET A 180 12.82 -0.49 4.23
C MET A 180 13.88 0.15 3.33
N GLY A 181 14.18 1.43 3.54
CA GLY A 181 15.23 2.14 2.80
C GLY A 181 16.63 1.55 3.04
N ASN A 182 16.92 1.06 4.25
CA ASN A 182 18.15 0.36 4.54
C ASN A 182 18.30 -0.94 3.74
N GLU A 183 17.22 -1.73 3.62
CA GLU A 183 17.25 -2.94 2.78
C GLU A 183 17.44 -2.60 1.32
N ALA A 184 16.74 -1.58 0.80
CA ALA A 184 16.89 -1.12 -0.56
C ALA A 184 18.33 -0.73 -0.88
N LEU A 185 18.94 0.07 -0.03
CA LEU A 185 20.32 0.50 -0.16
C LEU A 185 21.29 -0.70 -0.15
N SER A 186 21.09 -1.66 0.78
CA SER A 186 21.92 -2.87 0.86
C SER A 186 21.84 -3.75 -0.37
N TYR A 187 20.68 -3.80 -1.05
CA TYR A 187 20.47 -4.57 -2.27
C TYR A 187 20.78 -3.82 -3.57
N GLY A 188 21.10 -2.52 -3.49
CA GLY A 188 21.38 -1.70 -4.66
C GLY A 188 20.12 -1.26 -5.42
N ILE A 189 18.98 -1.18 -4.74
CA ILE A 189 17.74 -0.58 -5.24
C ILE A 189 17.82 0.93 -5.03
N ASP A 190 17.49 1.69 -6.06
CA ASP A 190 17.58 3.15 -6.05
C ASP A 190 16.24 3.82 -5.75
N VAL A 191 15.11 3.19 -6.12
CA VAL A 191 13.76 3.71 -5.87
C VAL A 191 12.83 2.58 -5.45
N ILE A 192 12.09 2.78 -4.35
CA ILE A 192 10.99 1.91 -3.93
C ILE A 192 9.68 2.42 -4.53
N LEU A 193 8.94 1.54 -5.22
CA LEU A 193 7.64 1.83 -5.83
C LEU A 193 6.53 1.75 -4.76
N GLY A 194 6.44 2.78 -3.98
CA GLY A 194 5.55 2.94 -2.85
C GLY A 194 5.84 4.24 -2.08
N PRO A 195 5.04 4.50 -1.05
CA PRO A 195 3.88 3.74 -0.56
C PRO A 195 2.64 3.90 -1.43
N GLY A 196 1.66 2.98 -1.27
CA GLY A 196 0.32 3.13 -1.80
C GLY A 196 -0.49 4.12 -0.95
N ALA A 197 -1.11 5.14 -1.57
CA ALA A 197 -1.76 6.23 -0.85
C ALA A 197 -3.21 6.53 -1.32
N ASN A 198 -3.80 5.65 -2.12
CA ASN A 198 -5.18 5.80 -2.55
C ASN A 198 -6.17 5.64 -1.38
N ILE A 199 -7.34 6.23 -1.55
CA ILE A 199 -8.38 6.20 -0.52
C ILE A 199 -9.13 4.85 -0.53
N HIS A 200 -9.45 4.31 0.64
CA HIS A 200 -10.36 3.17 0.79
C HIS A 200 -11.79 3.61 0.47
N ARG A 201 -12.11 3.68 -0.82
CA ARG A 201 -13.42 4.10 -1.31
C ARG A 201 -14.50 3.05 -1.05
N ASN A 202 -14.17 1.79 -1.31
CA ASN A 202 -15.07 0.65 -1.11
C ASN A 202 -14.30 -0.52 -0.47
N PRO A 203 -14.91 -1.27 0.46
CA PRO A 203 -14.27 -2.43 1.10
C PRO A 203 -13.80 -3.52 0.14
N LEU A 204 -14.37 -3.60 -1.06
CA LEU A 204 -14.05 -4.65 -2.03
C LEU A 204 -12.83 -4.34 -2.90
N CYS A 205 -12.28 -3.12 -2.90
CA CYS A 205 -11.07 -2.85 -3.67
C CYS A 205 -9.93 -3.77 -3.24
N GLY A 206 -9.39 -4.54 -4.19
CA GLY A 206 -8.40 -5.58 -3.94
C GLY A 206 -7.10 -5.06 -3.35
N ARG A 207 -6.72 -3.82 -3.65
CA ARG A 207 -5.48 -3.18 -3.19
C ARG A 207 -5.62 -2.37 -1.90
N ASN A 208 -6.77 -2.38 -1.23
CA ASN A 208 -6.93 -1.69 0.05
C ASN A 208 -5.90 -2.13 1.12
N PHE A 209 -5.39 -3.36 1.06
CA PHE A 209 -4.40 -3.84 2.02
C PHE A 209 -3.11 -2.99 2.02
N GLU A 210 -2.68 -2.50 0.87
CA GLU A 210 -1.47 -1.68 0.73
C GLU A 210 -1.72 -0.17 0.87
N TYR A 211 -3.00 0.24 0.84
CA TYR A 211 -3.41 1.62 1.08
C TYR A 211 -3.65 1.87 2.57
N TYR A 212 -3.77 3.12 2.96
CA TYR A 212 -3.78 3.48 4.37
C TYR A 212 -5.18 3.64 4.98
N SER A 213 -6.06 4.46 4.39
CA SER A 213 -7.28 4.88 5.06
C SER A 213 -8.38 5.33 4.10
N GLU A 214 -9.62 5.39 4.61
CA GLU A 214 -10.73 6.12 3.98
C GLU A 214 -10.62 7.64 4.16
N ASP A 215 -9.71 8.11 5.04
CA ASP A 215 -9.52 9.51 5.33
C ASP A 215 -8.19 10.03 4.73
N PRO A 216 -8.23 11.13 3.92
CA PRO A 216 -7.05 11.66 3.26
C PRO A 216 -6.02 12.29 4.22
N ILE A 217 -6.46 12.79 5.40
CA ILE A 217 -5.52 13.35 6.38
C ILE A 217 -4.68 12.25 6.99
N LEU A 218 -5.30 11.12 7.36
CA LEU A 218 -4.57 9.97 7.87
C LEU A 218 -3.66 9.39 6.79
N SER A 219 -4.20 9.11 5.59
CA SER A 219 -3.43 8.56 4.47
C SER A 219 -2.22 9.42 4.11
N GLY A 220 -2.41 10.73 3.99
CA GLY A 220 -1.34 11.65 3.60
C GLY A 220 -0.23 11.75 4.65
N ASN A 221 -0.57 11.82 5.94
CA ASN A 221 0.42 11.93 7.00
C ASN A 221 1.23 10.62 7.20
N ILE A 222 0.56 9.47 7.15
CA ILE A 222 1.23 8.16 7.22
C ILE A 222 2.12 7.96 5.99
N GLY A 223 1.61 8.28 4.78
CA GLY A 223 2.39 8.22 3.55
C GLY A 223 3.64 9.10 3.58
N ALA A 224 3.50 10.34 4.03
CA ALA A 224 4.63 11.27 4.16
C ALA A 224 5.69 10.77 5.16
N ALA A 225 5.28 10.20 6.29
CA ALA A 225 6.20 9.64 7.28
C ALA A 225 6.98 8.44 6.71
N MET A 226 6.32 7.56 5.97
CA MET A 226 6.95 6.42 5.29
C MET A 226 8.00 6.88 4.29
N ILE A 227 7.65 7.85 3.43
CA ILE A 227 8.54 8.42 2.41
C ILE A 227 9.78 9.03 3.06
N ASN A 228 9.59 9.89 4.04
CA ASN A 228 10.70 10.53 4.75
C ASN A 228 11.64 9.51 5.42
N GLY A 229 11.10 8.41 5.94
CA GLY A 229 11.88 7.31 6.48
C GLY A 229 12.72 6.61 5.42
N ILE A 230 12.12 6.21 4.30
CA ILE A 230 12.81 5.53 3.20
C ILE A 230 13.91 6.43 2.62
N GLU A 231 13.56 7.67 2.27
CA GLU A 231 14.45 8.61 1.61
C GLU A 231 15.60 9.10 2.50
N SER A 232 15.47 8.97 3.83
CA SER A 232 16.56 9.24 4.77
C SER A 232 17.82 8.38 4.57
N ASN A 233 17.71 7.28 3.83
CA ASN A 233 18.83 6.41 3.45
C ASN A 233 19.48 6.79 2.11
N GLY A 234 18.96 7.79 1.40
CA GLY A 234 19.42 8.13 0.05
C GLY A 234 18.88 7.16 -1.01
N VAL A 235 17.70 6.58 -0.77
CA VAL A 235 16.90 5.77 -1.69
C VAL A 235 15.61 6.51 -1.96
N GLY A 236 15.22 6.67 -3.22
CA GLY A 236 14.00 7.38 -3.59
C GLY A 236 12.73 6.57 -3.37
N THR A 237 11.60 7.25 -3.43
CA THR A 237 10.25 6.65 -3.38
C THR A 237 9.42 7.06 -4.58
N ALA A 238 8.42 6.26 -4.92
CA ALA A 238 7.39 6.58 -5.89
C ALA A 238 6.00 6.33 -5.27
N PRO A 239 5.46 7.27 -4.45
CA PRO A 239 4.11 7.13 -3.93
C PRO A 239 3.10 6.92 -5.06
N LYS A 240 2.13 6.02 -4.84
CA LYS A 240 1.25 5.50 -5.87
C LYS A 240 -0.18 5.29 -5.36
N HIS A 241 -1.18 5.26 -6.22
CA HIS A 241 -1.18 5.55 -7.66
C HIS A 241 -1.88 6.88 -7.86
N PHE A 242 -1.21 7.86 -8.34
CA PHE A 242 -1.76 9.19 -8.58
C PHE A 242 -2.58 9.18 -9.88
N VAL A 243 -3.92 9.22 -9.92
CA VAL A 243 -4.87 9.36 -8.82
C VAL A 243 -6.17 8.60 -9.15
N VAL A 244 -7.03 8.38 -8.14
CA VAL A 244 -8.37 7.76 -8.29
C VAL A 244 -8.33 6.29 -8.74
N ASN A 245 -7.27 5.57 -8.43
CA ASN A 245 -7.21 4.11 -8.64
C ASN A 245 -7.81 3.39 -7.43
N ASN A 246 -9.16 3.27 -7.38
CA ASN A 246 -9.89 2.75 -6.22
C ASN A 246 -10.64 1.45 -6.52
N GLN A 247 -10.30 0.78 -7.62
CA GLN A 247 -10.77 -0.53 -8.04
C GLN A 247 -9.74 -1.21 -8.92
N GLU A 248 -9.73 -2.55 -8.92
CA GLU A 248 -8.87 -3.35 -9.77
C GLU A 248 -9.58 -3.79 -11.06
N THR A 249 -10.89 -3.98 -10.98
CA THR A 249 -11.71 -4.34 -12.15
C THR A 249 -11.58 -3.26 -13.22
N ALA A 250 -11.10 -3.68 -14.38
CA ALA A 250 -10.91 -2.82 -15.57
C ALA A 250 -9.97 -1.62 -15.35
N ARG A 251 -9.06 -1.67 -14.36
CA ARG A 251 -8.21 -0.54 -13.93
C ARG A 251 -7.45 0.14 -15.08
N ASN A 252 -7.08 -0.60 -16.14
CA ASN A 252 -6.28 -0.09 -17.26
C ASN A 252 -7.06 0.82 -18.21
N TYR A 253 -8.40 0.84 -18.15
CA TYR A 253 -9.24 1.62 -19.06
C TYR A 253 -10.51 2.21 -18.44
N ASN A 254 -10.79 1.87 -17.17
CA ASN A 254 -11.92 2.41 -16.45
C ASN A 254 -11.83 3.95 -16.35
N ASN A 255 -12.98 4.60 -16.60
CA ASN A 255 -13.09 6.05 -16.45
C ASN A 255 -13.77 6.39 -15.11
N ALA A 256 -13.00 6.87 -14.14
CA ALA A 256 -13.52 7.39 -12.89
C ALA A 256 -14.17 8.77 -13.13
N ILE A 257 -15.50 8.82 -13.03
CA ILE A 257 -16.26 10.05 -13.18
C ILE A 257 -16.50 10.63 -11.79
N VAL A 258 -15.74 11.66 -11.45
CA VAL A 258 -15.69 12.25 -10.12
C VAL A 258 -15.89 13.77 -10.20
N SER A 259 -16.69 14.36 -9.30
CA SER A 259 -16.84 15.80 -9.19
C SER A 259 -15.53 16.47 -8.81
N GLU A 260 -15.33 17.74 -9.21
CA GLU A 260 -14.10 18.45 -8.87
C GLU A 260 -13.93 18.57 -7.35
N ARG A 261 -14.99 18.80 -6.63
CA ARG A 261 -14.99 18.90 -5.18
C ARG A 261 -14.50 17.59 -4.53
N ALA A 262 -15.06 16.45 -4.94
CA ALA A 262 -14.63 15.15 -4.41
C ALA A 262 -13.19 14.84 -4.79
N LEU A 263 -12.78 15.16 -6.02
CA LEU A 263 -11.42 14.99 -6.48
C LEU A 263 -10.43 15.75 -5.60
N ARG A 264 -10.73 17.04 -5.28
CA ARG A 264 -9.86 17.92 -4.48
C ARG A 264 -9.87 17.61 -2.99
N GLU A 265 -11.04 17.39 -2.40
CA GLU A 265 -11.18 17.22 -0.94
C GLU A 265 -10.82 15.80 -0.48
N ILE A 266 -10.98 14.78 -1.33
CA ILE A 266 -10.80 13.37 -0.95
C ILE A 266 -9.62 12.72 -1.68
N TYR A 267 -9.68 12.62 -3.01
CA TYR A 267 -8.75 11.76 -3.75
C TYR A 267 -7.37 12.37 -3.97
N LEU A 268 -7.29 13.67 -4.17
CA LEU A 268 -6.04 14.42 -4.31
C LEU A 268 -5.43 14.84 -2.96
N LYS A 269 -6.24 15.06 -1.92
CA LYS A 269 -5.79 15.65 -0.65
C LYS A 269 -4.69 14.86 0.04
N GLY A 270 -4.75 13.53 0.04
CA GLY A 270 -3.70 12.69 0.61
C GLY A 270 -2.35 12.87 -0.12
N PHE A 271 -2.37 12.92 -1.45
CA PHE A 271 -1.18 13.17 -2.27
C PHE A 271 -0.65 14.61 -2.11
N GLU A 272 -1.54 15.60 -1.96
CA GLU A 272 -1.14 16.99 -1.65
C GLU A 272 -0.32 17.05 -0.36
N ILE A 273 -0.80 16.37 0.71
CA ILE A 273 -0.10 16.30 1.99
C ILE A 273 1.27 15.64 1.83
N ILE A 274 1.33 14.52 1.11
CA ILE A 274 2.58 13.82 0.79
C ILE A 274 3.56 14.74 0.10
N VAL A 275 3.16 15.38 -0.99
CA VAL A 275 4.04 16.28 -1.75
C VAL A 275 4.54 17.42 -0.86
N LYS A 276 3.65 18.09 -0.13
CA LYS A 276 4.03 19.24 0.72
C LYS A 276 4.91 18.89 1.91
N LYS A 277 4.80 17.67 2.45
CA LYS A 277 5.55 17.23 3.63
C LYS A 277 6.83 16.45 3.32
N SER A 278 6.94 15.86 2.12
CA SER A 278 8.04 14.95 1.79
C SER A 278 8.80 15.35 0.53
N GLN A 279 8.16 15.99 -0.46
CA GLN A 279 8.76 16.19 -1.79
C GLN A 279 9.43 14.91 -2.30
N PRO A 280 8.68 13.81 -2.51
CA PRO A 280 9.26 12.52 -2.87
C PRO A 280 10.08 12.62 -4.17
N TRP A 281 11.12 11.78 -4.32
CA TRP A 281 12.00 11.81 -5.49
C TRP A 281 11.25 11.50 -6.78
N SER A 282 10.22 10.68 -6.69
CA SER A 282 9.34 10.40 -7.82
C SER A 282 7.89 10.18 -7.35
N LEU A 283 6.96 10.03 -8.31
CA LEU A 283 5.56 9.75 -8.09
C LEU A 283 5.05 8.92 -9.26
N MET A 284 4.18 7.92 -9.00
CA MET A 284 3.65 7.03 -10.03
C MET A 284 2.22 7.44 -10.40
N SER A 285 1.99 7.77 -11.68
CA SER A 285 0.65 8.02 -12.22
C SER A 285 -0.13 6.71 -12.39
N SER A 286 -1.44 6.75 -12.16
CA SER A 286 -2.31 5.56 -12.19
C SER A 286 -2.70 5.13 -13.60
N TYR A 287 -3.26 3.92 -13.71
CA TYR A 287 -3.71 3.37 -15.01
C TYR A 287 -4.95 4.03 -15.59
N ASN A 288 -5.91 4.38 -14.72
CA ASN A 288 -7.28 4.72 -15.06
C ASN A 288 -7.40 6.10 -15.73
N LYS A 289 -8.57 6.31 -16.32
CA LYS A 289 -9.01 7.67 -16.71
C LYS A 289 -9.67 8.37 -15.54
N VAL A 290 -9.56 9.68 -15.51
CA VAL A 290 -10.32 10.57 -14.64
C VAL A 290 -11.06 11.56 -15.53
N ASN A 291 -12.40 11.52 -15.46
CA ASN A 291 -13.27 12.39 -16.25
C ASN A 291 -12.97 12.35 -17.77
N GLY A 292 -12.62 11.17 -18.28
CA GLY A 292 -12.42 10.92 -19.73
C GLY A 292 -10.97 10.92 -20.19
N GLU A 293 -10.02 11.41 -19.40
CA GLU A 293 -8.59 11.52 -19.75
C GLU A 293 -7.74 10.55 -18.94
N TYR A 294 -6.83 9.82 -19.58
CA TYR A 294 -5.87 9.00 -18.86
C TYR A 294 -5.00 9.84 -17.93
N VAL A 295 -4.81 9.39 -16.69
CA VAL A 295 -4.01 10.16 -15.74
C VAL A 295 -2.58 10.43 -16.22
N PRO A 296 -1.84 9.46 -16.82
CA PRO A 296 -0.52 9.74 -17.38
C PRO A 296 -0.48 10.80 -18.50
N GLU A 297 -1.63 11.05 -19.13
CA GLU A 297 -1.78 11.97 -20.27
C GLU A 297 -2.46 13.29 -19.86
N SER A 298 -2.84 13.42 -18.58
CA SER A 298 -3.57 14.58 -18.09
C SER A 298 -2.65 15.72 -17.67
N ARG A 299 -2.52 16.72 -18.56
CA ARG A 299 -1.80 17.95 -18.25
C ARG A 299 -2.36 18.62 -16.99
N ARG A 300 -3.69 18.64 -16.84
CA ARG A 300 -4.35 19.23 -15.68
C ARG A 300 -3.89 18.59 -14.36
N LEU A 301 -3.85 17.26 -14.30
CA LEU A 301 -3.46 16.56 -13.07
C LEU A 301 -1.95 16.65 -12.82
N LEU A 302 -1.12 16.41 -13.85
CA LEU A 302 0.32 16.27 -13.68
C LEU A 302 1.06 17.61 -13.69
N SER A 303 0.66 18.58 -14.54
CA SER A 303 1.35 19.85 -14.65
C SER A 303 0.67 20.95 -13.85
N ASP A 304 -0.64 21.12 -14.01
CA ASP A 304 -1.31 22.28 -13.40
C ASP A 304 -1.49 22.06 -11.89
N ILE A 305 -2.03 20.90 -11.45
CA ILE A 305 -2.27 20.63 -10.05
C ILE A 305 -0.96 20.18 -9.34
N LEU A 306 -0.39 19.03 -9.77
CA LEU A 306 0.73 18.43 -9.06
C LEU A 306 1.96 19.35 -9.00
N ARG A 307 2.32 19.95 -10.14
CA ARG A 307 3.55 20.78 -10.23
C ARG A 307 3.30 22.24 -9.92
N THR A 308 2.31 22.87 -10.56
CA THR A 308 2.11 24.33 -10.43
C THR A 308 1.47 24.70 -9.10
N GLU A 309 0.39 24.01 -8.69
CA GLU A 309 -0.30 24.33 -7.44
C GLU A 309 0.45 23.79 -6.21
N TRP A 310 1.00 22.54 -6.27
CA TRP A 310 1.63 21.92 -5.11
C TRP A 310 3.15 22.07 -5.06
N GLY A 311 3.77 22.43 -6.19
CA GLY A 311 5.22 22.62 -6.26
C GLY A 311 6.02 21.31 -6.30
N PHE A 312 5.47 20.22 -6.87
CA PHE A 312 6.20 18.96 -7.00
C PHE A 312 7.37 19.08 -7.98
N GLU A 313 8.57 18.75 -7.54
CA GLU A 313 9.81 18.86 -8.34
C GLU A 313 10.34 17.51 -8.84
N GLY A 314 9.88 16.39 -8.29
CA GLY A 314 10.37 15.05 -8.60
C GLY A 314 9.96 14.52 -9.96
N VAL A 315 10.38 13.29 -10.25
CA VAL A 315 10.03 12.56 -11.49
C VAL A 315 8.61 12.00 -11.39
N VAL A 316 7.78 12.20 -12.42
CA VAL A 316 6.53 11.43 -12.58
C VAL A 316 6.81 10.26 -13.50
N MET A 317 6.54 9.05 -13.05
CA MET A 317 6.59 7.82 -13.85
C MET A 317 5.19 7.27 -14.10
N THR A 318 4.99 6.56 -15.21
CA THR A 318 3.76 5.78 -15.39
C THR A 318 3.77 4.54 -14.50
N ASP A 319 2.60 4.05 -14.10
CA ASP A 319 2.47 2.63 -13.79
C ASP A 319 2.77 1.79 -15.05
N TRP A 320 3.04 0.49 -14.90
CA TRP A 320 3.49 -0.38 -15.99
C TRP A 320 2.46 -0.48 -17.11
N PHE A 321 2.79 0.00 -18.29
CA PHE A 321 1.88 0.13 -19.43
C PHE A 321 0.75 1.16 -19.24
N GLY A 322 0.85 2.07 -18.29
CA GLY A 322 -0.14 3.12 -18.04
C GLY A 322 -0.20 4.12 -19.20
N GLY A 323 -1.41 4.58 -19.55
CA GLY A 323 -1.66 5.44 -20.70
C GLY A 323 -1.71 4.71 -22.05
N GLU A 324 -2.12 5.41 -23.09
CA GLU A 324 -2.19 4.89 -24.48
C GLU A 324 -1.23 5.61 -25.41
N ASP A 325 -0.93 6.89 -25.15
CA ASP A 325 -0.11 7.74 -25.99
C ASP A 325 1.15 8.23 -25.25
N ALA A 326 2.30 7.69 -25.63
CA ALA A 326 3.60 8.05 -25.07
C ALA A 326 3.92 9.55 -25.24
N THR A 327 3.54 10.13 -26.38
CA THR A 327 3.77 11.56 -26.69
C THR A 327 2.90 12.45 -25.84
N ALA A 328 1.62 12.11 -25.70
CA ALA A 328 0.69 12.82 -24.83
C ALA A 328 1.15 12.76 -23.37
N SER A 329 1.63 11.61 -22.92
CA SER A 329 2.13 11.42 -21.55
C SER A 329 3.30 12.37 -21.23
N ILE A 330 4.33 12.43 -22.08
CA ILE A 330 5.46 13.35 -21.88
C ILE A 330 5.00 14.82 -21.96
N ASN A 331 4.13 15.15 -22.93
CA ASN A 331 3.60 16.50 -23.08
C ASN A 331 2.74 16.94 -21.87
N ALA A 332 2.08 15.99 -21.19
CA ALA A 332 1.30 16.25 -19.98
C ALA A 332 2.16 16.51 -18.73
N GLY A 333 3.43 16.08 -18.75
CA GLY A 333 4.33 16.24 -17.61
C GLY A 333 4.66 14.93 -16.88
N ASN A 334 4.32 13.78 -17.47
CA ASN A 334 4.87 12.49 -17.09
C ASN A 334 6.30 12.41 -17.66
N ASP A 335 7.28 12.01 -16.89
CA ASP A 335 8.69 12.11 -17.27
C ASP A 335 9.28 10.77 -17.72
N LEU A 336 8.86 9.66 -17.11
CA LEU A 336 9.41 8.31 -17.32
C LEU A 336 8.30 7.33 -17.66
N LEU A 337 8.42 6.68 -18.81
CA LEU A 337 7.45 5.67 -19.27
C LEU A 337 7.91 4.27 -18.91
N GLU A 338 7.19 3.60 -17.99
CA GLU A 338 7.46 2.23 -17.61
C GLU A 338 6.50 1.24 -18.33
N PRO A 339 7.01 0.05 -18.70
CA PRO A 339 8.36 -0.49 -18.52
C PRO A 339 9.35 -0.06 -19.61
N GLY A 340 8.99 0.81 -20.55
CA GLY A 340 9.87 1.23 -21.64
C GLY A 340 9.84 0.28 -22.83
N THR A 341 8.66 0.12 -23.46
CA THR A 341 8.48 -0.76 -24.61
C THR A 341 9.11 -0.18 -25.89
N LYS A 342 9.41 -1.07 -26.86
CA LYS A 342 9.85 -0.61 -28.17
C LYS A 342 8.85 0.32 -28.86
N ASN A 343 7.56 0.09 -28.68
CA ASN A 343 6.53 0.96 -29.25
C ASN A 343 6.57 2.36 -28.66
N GLN A 344 6.76 2.49 -27.33
CA GLN A 344 6.95 3.78 -26.69
C GLN A 344 8.20 4.50 -27.23
N TRP A 345 9.33 3.77 -27.33
CA TRP A 345 10.57 4.30 -27.90
C TRP A 345 10.40 4.81 -29.33
N ASP A 346 9.80 4.00 -30.21
CA ASP A 346 9.59 4.37 -31.62
C ASP A 346 8.61 5.54 -31.74
N ALA A 347 7.56 5.60 -30.91
CA ALA A 347 6.61 6.70 -30.87
C ALA A 347 7.30 8.02 -30.47
N LEU A 348 8.07 8.02 -29.36
CA LEU A 348 8.79 9.22 -28.91
C LEU A 348 9.77 9.75 -29.97
N LYS A 349 10.56 8.85 -30.59
CA LYS A 349 11.50 9.27 -31.68
C LYS A 349 10.77 9.86 -32.87
N LYS A 350 9.67 9.21 -33.26
CA LYS A 350 8.84 9.71 -34.38
C LYS A 350 8.28 11.08 -34.06
N SER A 351 7.63 11.26 -32.92
CA SER A 351 7.01 12.52 -32.52
C SER A 351 8.01 13.63 -32.30
N ALA A 352 9.21 13.34 -31.80
CA ALA A 352 10.29 14.31 -31.71
C ALA A 352 10.76 14.79 -33.09
N LYS A 353 10.82 13.88 -34.09
CA LYS A 353 11.18 14.20 -35.46
C LYS A 353 10.09 15.00 -36.20
N GLU A 354 8.83 14.70 -35.96
CA GLU A 354 7.65 15.33 -36.55
C GLU A 354 7.30 16.67 -35.88
N GLY A 355 7.85 16.94 -34.69
CA GLY A 355 7.61 18.17 -33.92
C GLY A 355 6.42 18.07 -32.95
N ASP A 356 5.73 16.93 -32.89
CA ASP A 356 4.61 16.71 -31.97
C ASP A 356 5.07 16.55 -30.49
N LEU A 357 6.35 16.18 -30.30
CA LEU A 357 7.03 16.22 -29.02
C LEU A 357 8.12 17.31 -29.04
N PRO A 358 7.83 18.52 -28.54
CA PRO A 358 8.77 19.61 -28.52
C PRO A 358 10.02 19.30 -27.71
N GLN A 359 11.21 19.70 -28.23
CA GLN A 359 12.49 19.50 -27.54
C GLN A 359 12.47 20.06 -26.12
N LYS A 360 11.78 21.19 -25.89
CA LYS A 360 11.62 21.77 -24.56
C LYS A 360 11.01 20.77 -23.54
N ASN A 361 10.00 19.98 -23.96
CA ASN A 361 9.35 19.01 -23.07
C ASN A 361 10.27 17.81 -22.81
N ILE A 362 11.01 17.36 -23.84
CA ILE A 362 12.06 16.35 -23.69
C ILE A 362 13.13 16.83 -22.69
N ASP A 363 13.62 18.05 -22.84
CA ASP A 363 14.66 18.62 -21.97
C ASP A 363 14.19 18.77 -20.51
N ILE A 364 12.91 19.15 -20.30
CA ILE A 364 12.32 19.24 -18.95
C ILE A 364 12.26 17.87 -18.28
N SER A 365 11.74 16.86 -18.97
CA SER A 365 11.60 15.52 -18.41
C SER A 365 12.97 14.87 -18.20
N ALA A 366 13.86 14.96 -19.17
CA ALA A 366 15.23 14.47 -19.04
C ALA A 366 15.96 15.12 -17.86
N LYS A 367 15.84 16.44 -17.66
CA LYS A 367 16.47 17.15 -16.54
C LYS A 367 15.98 16.65 -15.19
N ARG A 368 14.67 16.35 -15.02
CA ARG A 368 14.14 15.78 -13.78
C ARG A 368 14.70 14.39 -13.51
N ILE A 369 14.76 13.55 -14.53
CA ILE A 369 15.35 12.20 -14.43
C ILE A 369 16.86 12.33 -14.10
N LEU A 370 17.57 13.25 -14.70
CA LEU A 370 19.00 13.49 -14.37
C LEU A 370 19.17 13.96 -12.93
N LYS A 371 18.27 14.80 -12.39
CA LYS A 371 18.30 15.17 -10.96
C LYS A 371 18.10 13.94 -10.05
N LEU A 372 17.19 13.05 -10.41
CA LEU A 372 17.00 11.76 -9.69
C LEU A 372 18.29 10.95 -9.69
N ILE A 373 18.91 10.76 -10.86
CA ILE A 373 20.14 9.99 -11.00
C ILE A 373 21.27 10.64 -10.21
N LEU A 374 21.52 11.94 -10.39
CA LEU A 374 22.57 12.69 -9.71
C LEU A 374 22.43 12.73 -8.19
N GLY A 375 21.20 12.61 -7.68
CA GLY A 375 20.90 12.50 -6.25
C GLY A 375 21.03 11.09 -5.68
N SER A 376 21.17 10.06 -6.54
CA SER A 376 21.26 8.67 -6.10
C SER A 376 22.63 8.30 -5.57
N LYS A 377 22.69 7.30 -4.70
CA LYS A 377 23.95 6.74 -4.18
C LYS A 377 24.83 6.11 -5.25
N LYS A 378 24.28 5.72 -6.39
CA LYS A 378 25.04 5.19 -7.53
C LYS A 378 25.96 6.23 -8.16
N MET A 379 25.61 7.51 -8.10
CA MET A 379 26.51 8.57 -8.54
C MET A 379 27.66 8.82 -7.57
N GLU A 380 27.58 8.31 -6.35
CA GLU A 380 28.67 8.32 -5.36
C GLU A 380 29.54 7.04 -5.39
N ASP A 381 29.34 6.15 -6.39
CA ASP A 381 29.97 4.82 -6.48
C ASP A 381 29.73 3.94 -5.25
N TYR A 382 28.56 4.07 -4.63
CA TYR A 382 28.19 3.27 -3.49
C TYR A 382 28.19 1.78 -3.81
N ALA A 383 28.99 1.01 -3.06
CA ALA A 383 29.04 -0.43 -3.17
C ALA A 383 28.01 -1.08 -2.23
N PHE A 384 26.98 -1.66 -2.77
CA PHE A 384 25.99 -2.42 -2.00
C PHE A 384 26.53 -3.82 -1.61
N ASP A 385 26.19 -4.30 -0.42
CA ASP A 385 26.75 -5.50 0.19
C ASP A 385 25.85 -6.74 0.13
N ASN A 386 24.60 -6.57 -0.30
CA ASN A 386 23.55 -7.60 -0.27
C ASN A 386 23.31 -8.21 1.13
N ASN A 387 23.56 -7.46 2.19
CA ASN A 387 23.48 -7.95 3.56
C ASN A 387 22.69 -7.02 4.48
N PRO A 388 21.37 -6.83 4.24
CA PRO A 388 20.53 -5.99 5.07
C PRO A 388 20.41 -6.53 6.50
N LYS A 389 20.02 -5.66 7.42
CA LYS A 389 19.89 -5.95 8.87
C LYS A 389 18.55 -6.63 9.20
N LEU A 390 18.23 -7.76 8.56
CA LEU A 390 16.92 -8.42 8.66
C LEU A 390 16.47 -8.70 10.10
N GLU A 391 17.40 -9.07 11.01
CA GLU A 391 17.06 -9.34 12.42
C GLU A 391 16.65 -8.06 13.19
N GLU A 392 17.23 -6.91 12.87
CA GLU A 392 16.81 -5.62 13.43
C GLU A 392 15.46 -5.22 12.87
N HIS A 393 15.27 -5.40 11.56
CA HIS A 393 14.01 -5.07 10.88
C HIS A 393 12.84 -5.96 11.31
N ALA A 394 13.07 -7.23 11.60
CA ALA A 394 12.07 -8.12 12.19
C ALA A 394 11.52 -7.57 13.53
N LYS A 395 12.37 -6.98 14.37
CA LYS A 395 11.94 -6.34 15.62
C LYS A 395 11.07 -5.11 15.37
N ILE A 396 11.41 -4.31 14.34
CA ILE A 396 10.61 -3.16 13.93
C ILE A 396 9.24 -3.64 13.41
N THR A 397 9.23 -4.71 12.60
CA THR A 397 8.01 -5.36 12.11
C THR A 397 7.13 -5.79 13.27
N ARG A 398 7.66 -6.53 14.25
CA ARG A 398 6.91 -6.99 15.42
C ARG A 398 6.32 -5.84 16.22
N ASN A 399 7.11 -4.80 16.49
CA ASN A 399 6.66 -3.64 17.23
C ASN A 399 5.55 -2.87 16.48
N SER A 400 5.76 -2.60 15.19
CA SER A 400 4.77 -1.86 14.39
C SER A 400 3.47 -2.67 14.19
N ALA A 401 3.56 -3.98 14.03
CA ALA A 401 2.39 -4.85 13.97
C ALA A 401 1.62 -4.83 15.29
N SER A 402 2.28 -5.02 16.43
CA SER A 402 1.62 -5.00 17.75
C SER A 402 0.96 -3.64 18.02
N GLU A 403 1.61 -2.53 17.65
CA GLU A 403 1.08 -1.19 17.89
C GLU A 403 -0.12 -0.83 16.99
N GLY A 404 -0.23 -1.49 15.83
CA GLY A 404 -1.32 -1.26 14.88
C GLY A 404 -2.49 -2.24 14.96
N MET A 405 -2.35 -3.37 15.67
CA MET A 405 -3.48 -4.28 15.90
C MET A 405 -4.58 -3.58 16.70
N VAL A 406 -5.85 -3.84 16.32
CA VAL A 406 -7.01 -3.15 16.90
C VAL A 406 -7.84 -4.12 17.74
N LEU A 407 -7.97 -3.84 19.03
CA LEU A 407 -8.88 -4.57 19.91
C LEU A 407 -10.31 -4.07 19.68
N LEU A 408 -11.15 -4.88 19.02
CA LEU A 408 -12.52 -4.51 18.65
C LEU A 408 -13.53 -4.82 19.74
N LYS A 409 -13.29 -5.88 20.51
CA LYS A 409 -14.16 -6.31 21.62
C LYS A 409 -13.32 -6.98 22.71
N ASN A 410 -13.65 -6.73 23.99
CA ASN A 410 -13.03 -7.40 25.12
C ASN A 410 -13.98 -7.44 26.33
N GLU A 411 -14.59 -8.58 26.57
CA GLU A 411 -15.44 -8.85 27.75
C GLU A 411 -14.59 -9.44 28.88
N ASN A 412 -13.56 -8.71 29.33
CA ASN A 412 -12.63 -9.14 30.38
C ASN A 412 -11.93 -10.49 30.10
N MET A 413 -11.61 -10.77 28.83
CA MET A 413 -10.85 -11.93 28.42
C MET A 413 -9.35 -11.62 28.31
N LEU A 414 -9.03 -10.46 27.79
CA LEU A 414 -7.65 -10.03 27.55
C LEU A 414 -7.24 -8.94 28.54
N PRO A 415 -5.96 -8.87 28.92
CA PRO A 415 -4.90 -9.82 28.64
C PRO A 415 -5.14 -11.16 29.35
N PHE A 416 -4.54 -12.24 28.84
CA PHE A 416 -4.70 -13.57 29.40
C PHE A 416 -4.24 -13.60 30.86
N LYS A 417 -5.03 -14.25 31.71
CA LYS A 417 -4.73 -14.53 33.10
C LYS A 417 -4.90 -16.00 33.37
N GLU A 418 -3.88 -16.64 33.95
CA GLU A 418 -3.90 -18.06 34.35
C GLU A 418 -4.27 -19.06 33.22
N VAL A 419 -4.08 -18.63 31.93
CA VAL A 419 -4.27 -19.49 30.76
C VAL A 419 -3.02 -20.31 30.53
N LYS A 420 -3.19 -21.60 30.32
CA LYS A 420 -2.09 -22.53 30.00
C LYS A 420 -2.35 -23.33 28.74
N ASN A 421 -3.54 -23.89 28.59
CA ASN A 421 -3.90 -24.76 27.48
C ASN A 421 -4.93 -24.07 26.56
N ILE A 422 -4.56 -23.85 25.31
CA ILE A 422 -5.35 -23.13 24.34
C ILE A 422 -5.87 -24.08 23.25
N ALA A 423 -7.19 -24.05 23.02
CA ALA A 423 -7.77 -24.63 21.82
C ALA A 423 -7.57 -23.67 20.64
N LEU A 424 -6.64 -23.98 19.76
CA LEU A 424 -6.37 -23.19 18.57
C LEU A 424 -7.17 -23.72 17.39
N ILE A 425 -8.02 -22.86 16.78
CA ILE A 425 -9.05 -23.23 15.81
C ILE A 425 -8.92 -22.33 14.57
N GLY A 426 -9.16 -22.89 13.39
CA GLY A 426 -9.03 -22.19 12.11
C GLY A 426 -7.68 -22.43 11.45
N SER A 427 -7.70 -22.63 10.13
CA SER A 427 -6.51 -22.98 9.34
C SER A 427 -5.45 -21.89 9.32
N THR A 428 -5.86 -20.62 9.37
CA THR A 428 -4.94 -19.48 9.43
C THR A 428 -4.24 -19.31 10.77
N SER A 429 -4.67 -20.02 11.83
CA SER A 429 -3.91 -20.11 13.09
C SER A 429 -2.53 -20.74 12.89
N TYR A 430 -2.42 -21.66 11.93
CA TYR A 430 -1.23 -22.45 11.63
C TYR A 430 -0.55 -22.02 10.34
N ASN A 431 -1.24 -21.23 9.52
CA ASN A 431 -0.73 -20.68 8.26
C ASN A 431 -1.10 -19.18 8.22
N PHE A 432 -0.41 -18.40 9.02
CA PHE A 432 -0.69 -16.97 9.16
C PHE A 432 -0.35 -16.23 7.86
N ILE A 433 -1.23 -15.34 7.42
CA ILE A 433 -1.04 -14.55 6.20
C ILE A 433 -0.21 -13.33 6.56
N SER A 434 1.00 -13.24 6.01
CA SER A 434 1.95 -12.14 6.28
C SER A 434 1.56 -10.85 5.57
N GLY A 435 1.09 -10.93 4.31
CA GLY A 435 0.75 -9.79 3.47
C GLY A 435 -0.14 -10.15 2.29
N GLY A 436 -0.49 -9.16 1.49
CA GLY A 436 -1.28 -9.34 0.26
C GLY A 436 -0.43 -9.86 -0.91
N THR A 437 -1.09 -10.16 -2.04
CA THR A 437 -0.45 -10.67 -3.26
C THR A 437 -0.20 -9.55 -4.28
N GLY A 438 0.64 -9.81 -5.28
CA GLY A 438 0.97 -8.85 -6.34
C GLY A 438 2.23 -8.05 -6.00
N SER A 439 2.23 -6.74 -6.28
CA SER A 439 3.35 -5.86 -6.00
C SER A 439 3.63 -5.68 -4.50
N GLY A 440 2.68 -6.05 -3.63
CA GLY A 440 2.84 -6.06 -2.17
C GLY A 440 3.38 -7.37 -1.59
N ASP A 441 3.64 -8.39 -2.40
CA ASP A 441 4.21 -9.66 -1.94
C ASP A 441 5.72 -9.55 -1.73
N VAL A 442 6.24 -10.20 -0.69
CA VAL A 442 7.65 -10.17 -0.28
C VAL A 442 8.18 -11.60 -0.16
N ASP A 443 9.43 -11.82 -0.55
CA ASP A 443 10.15 -13.08 -0.32
C ASP A 443 10.83 -13.02 1.06
N GLU A 444 10.05 -13.21 2.14
CA GLU A 444 10.55 -13.25 3.51
C GLU A 444 11.18 -14.60 3.87
N ALA A 445 12.15 -14.58 4.79
CA ALA A 445 12.85 -15.79 5.24
C ALA A 445 11.93 -16.74 6.03
N TYR A 446 10.92 -16.20 6.71
CA TYR A 446 9.95 -16.93 7.53
C TYR A 446 8.71 -16.08 7.78
N THR A 447 7.63 -16.74 8.13
CA THR A 447 6.43 -16.12 8.70
C THR A 447 6.06 -16.86 9.98
N VAL A 448 6.05 -16.17 11.10
CA VAL A 448 5.67 -16.77 12.39
C VAL A 448 4.14 -16.90 12.46
N ALA A 449 3.65 -18.14 12.48
CA ALA A 449 2.24 -18.44 12.67
C ALA A 449 1.84 -18.34 14.15
N LEU A 450 0.53 -18.28 14.41
CA LEU A 450 0.04 -18.09 15.78
C LEU A 450 0.33 -19.30 16.68
N ASP A 451 0.28 -20.52 16.14
CA ASP A 451 0.60 -21.73 16.88
C ASP A 451 2.06 -21.78 17.33
N GLU A 452 2.98 -21.37 16.47
CA GLU A 452 4.40 -21.25 16.80
C GLU A 452 4.64 -20.18 17.85
N ALA A 453 4.05 -19.00 17.66
CA ALA A 453 4.20 -17.90 18.60
C ALA A 453 3.67 -18.22 20.00
N LEU A 454 2.52 -18.89 20.09
CA LEU A 454 1.95 -19.34 21.38
C LEU A 454 2.86 -20.37 22.08
N LYS A 455 3.39 -21.35 21.34
CA LYS A 455 4.35 -22.33 21.88
C LYS A 455 5.62 -21.64 22.39
N ASN A 456 6.17 -20.69 21.62
CA ASN A 456 7.36 -19.93 21.99
C ASN A 456 7.12 -19.06 23.25
N ALA A 457 5.90 -18.61 23.49
CA ALA A 457 5.49 -17.87 24.68
C ALA A 457 5.19 -18.78 25.90
N GLY A 458 5.27 -20.11 25.74
CA GLY A 458 5.09 -21.09 26.80
C GLY A 458 3.66 -21.59 26.99
N TYR A 459 2.75 -21.30 26.06
CA TYR A 459 1.41 -21.89 26.08
C TYR A 459 1.39 -23.31 25.51
N GLU A 460 0.53 -24.15 26.07
CA GLU A 460 0.24 -25.46 25.52
C GLU A 460 -0.93 -25.40 24.54
N LEU A 461 -0.81 -26.08 23.41
CA LEU A 461 -1.92 -26.23 22.47
C LEU A 461 -2.68 -27.50 22.75
N ASN A 462 -4.00 -27.44 22.66
CA ASN A 462 -4.84 -28.60 22.81
C ASN A 462 -4.51 -29.68 21.77
N LYS A 463 -4.08 -30.84 22.23
CA LYS A 463 -3.58 -31.92 21.39
C LYS A 463 -4.63 -32.47 20.43
N ASP A 464 -5.90 -32.52 20.85
CA ASP A 464 -6.97 -33.04 19.99
C ASP A 464 -7.31 -32.09 18.85
N ALA A 465 -7.29 -30.76 19.11
CA ALA A 465 -7.49 -29.76 18.08
C ALA A 465 -6.30 -29.73 17.10
N LEU A 466 -5.08 -29.80 17.64
CA LEU A 466 -3.84 -29.81 16.83
C LEU A 466 -3.78 -31.05 15.93
N GLN A 467 -4.01 -32.24 16.48
CA GLN A 467 -3.99 -33.49 15.69
C GLN A 467 -5.02 -33.48 14.58
N ALA A 468 -6.24 -32.98 14.86
CA ALA A 468 -7.30 -32.92 13.85
C ALA A 468 -6.92 -31.97 12.70
N TYR A 469 -6.25 -30.84 13.01
CA TYR A 469 -5.74 -29.94 11.99
C TYR A 469 -4.58 -30.55 11.20
N GLU A 470 -3.61 -31.21 11.85
CA GLU A 470 -2.49 -31.88 11.18
C GLU A 470 -2.97 -32.96 10.19
N GLU A 471 -4.01 -33.73 10.57
CA GLU A 471 -4.65 -34.69 9.69
C GLU A 471 -5.34 -34.05 8.47
N HIS A 472 -5.93 -32.85 8.63
CA HIS A 472 -6.50 -32.06 7.55
C HIS A 472 -5.40 -31.53 6.64
N GLN A 473 -4.36 -30.93 7.19
CA GLN A 473 -3.23 -30.36 6.45
C GLN A 473 -2.46 -31.39 5.64
N ALA A 474 -2.32 -32.62 6.17
CA ALA A 474 -1.68 -33.73 5.45
C ALA A 474 -2.43 -34.07 4.14
N LYS A 475 -3.76 -33.86 4.10
CA LYS A 475 -4.59 -34.09 2.92
C LYS A 475 -4.66 -32.87 2.02
N ASN A 476 -4.59 -31.67 2.59
CA ASN A 476 -4.73 -30.38 1.93
C ASN A 476 -3.50 -29.49 2.24
N PRO A 477 -2.31 -29.83 1.73
CA PRO A 477 -1.09 -29.11 2.06
C PRO A 477 -1.15 -27.67 1.54
N TYR A 478 -1.03 -26.71 2.44
CA TYR A 478 -0.88 -25.31 2.09
C TYR A 478 0.58 -24.99 1.77
N LYS A 479 0.82 -24.30 0.68
CA LYS A 479 2.12 -23.77 0.31
C LYS A 479 1.96 -22.37 -0.28
N LYS A 480 2.77 -21.44 0.19
CA LYS A 480 2.90 -20.13 -0.44
C LYS A 480 3.37 -20.35 -1.91
N PRO A 481 2.72 -19.72 -2.90
CA PRO A 481 3.14 -19.82 -4.31
C PRO A 481 4.60 -19.38 -4.47
N GLN A 482 5.36 -20.16 -5.23
CA GLN A 482 6.76 -19.88 -5.51
C GLN A 482 7.03 -19.95 -7.01
N GLY A 483 7.83 -19.02 -7.52
CA GLY A 483 8.15 -18.92 -8.93
C GLY A 483 7.10 -18.20 -9.77
N THR A 484 7.53 -17.66 -10.91
CA THR A 484 6.79 -16.70 -11.74
C THR A 484 5.38 -17.15 -12.10
N ILE A 485 5.19 -18.43 -12.45
CA ILE A 485 3.89 -18.95 -12.90
C ILE A 485 2.90 -19.07 -11.73
N GLU A 486 3.35 -19.55 -10.57
CA GLU A 486 2.49 -19.71 -9.39
C GLU A 486 2.13 -18.37 -8.80
N VAL A 487 3.07 -17.44 -8.74
CA VAL A 487 2.85 -16.05 -8.32
C VAL A 487 1.85 -15.37 -9.27
N LEU A 488 2.00 -15.54 -10.60
CA LEU A 488 1.05 -15.00 -11.57
C LEU A 488 -0.37 -15.57 -11.39
N LYS A 489 -0.49 -16.87 -11.07
CA LYS A 489 -1.77 -17.48 -10.73
C LYS A 489 -2.34 -16.95 -9.42
N ALA A 490 -1.49 -16.69 -8.42
CA ALA A 490 -1.90 -16.12 -7.15
C ALA A 490 -2.37 -14.67 -7.27
N MET A 491 -1.79 -13.90 -8.19
CA MET A 491 -2.29 -12.56 -8.56
C MET A 491 -3.70 -12.59 -9.15
N MET A 492 -4.09 -13.68 -9.78
CA MET A 492 -5.42 -13.86 -10.36
C MET A 492 -6.43 -14.51 -9.40
N ASN A 493 -5.96 -15.18 -8.39
CA ASN A 493 -6.78 -15.88 -7.41
C ASN A 493 -5.99 -16.00 -6.11
N PRO A 494 -6.20 -15.08 -5.14
CA PRO A 494 -5.45 -15.10 -3.89
C PRO A 494 -5.68 -16.43 -3.20
N TYR A 495 -4.58 -17.04 -2.82
CA TYR A 495 -4.64 -18.29 -2.11
C TYR A 495 -4.89 -18.05 -0.62
N SER A 496 -5.70 -18.89 -0.02
CA SER A 496 -5.90 -18.96 1.42
C SER A 496 -5.84 -20.41 1.86
N PRO A 497 -5.41 -20.69 3.09
CA PRO A 497 -5.49 -22.05 3.63
C PRO A 497 -6.94 -22.55 3.62
N GLU A 498 -7.15 -23.78 3.16
CA GLU A 498 -8.48 -24.39 3.14
C GLU A 498 -9.04 -24.51 4.56
N ASN A 499 -10.29 -24.11 4.78
CA ASN A 499 -10.93 -24.16 6.08
C ASN A 499 -11.14 -25.61 6.53
N PHE A 500 -10.84 -25.88 7.79
CA PHE A 500 -11.10 -27.16 8.44
C PHE A 500 -12.44 -27.13 9.18
N ASP A 501 -13.28 -28.14 8.95
CA ASP A 501 -14.58 -28.29 9.63
C ASP A 501 -14.41 -28.99 10.99
N TYR A 502 -14.54 -28.23 12.06
CA TYR A 502 -14.48 -28.75 13.43
C TYR A 502 -15.83 -29.31 13.86
N SER A 503 -15.97 -30.65 13.85
CA SER A 503 -17.21 -31.28 14.27
C SER A 503 -17.59 -30.90 15.72
N THR A 504 -18.90 -30.79 16.00
CA THR A 504 -19.41 -30.49 17.35
C THR A 504 -18.89 -31.49 18.41
N LYS A 505 -18.68 -32.78 18.02
CA LYS A 505 -18.12 -33.78 18.89
C LYS A 505 -16.67 -33.47 19.29
N LEU A 506 -15.86 -33.00 18.32
CA LEU A 506 -14.49 -32.55 18.56
C LEU A 506 -14.49 -31.33 19.46
N LEU A 507 -15.28 -30.31 19.14
CA LEU A 507 -15.36 -29.09 19.94
C LEU A 507 -15.75 -29.34 21.40
N LYS A 508 -16.72 -30.25 21.64
CA LYS A 508 -17.08 -30.68 23.00
C LYS A 508 -15.93 -31.35 23.77
N LYS A 509 -15.10 -32.14 23.08
CA LYS A 509 -13.92 -32.77 23.68
C LYS A 509 -12.86 -31.71 24.00
N VAL A 510 -12.56 -30.86 23.04
CA VAL A 510 -11.56 -29.80 23.14
C VAL A 510 -11.93 -28.78 24.24
N ALA A 511 -13.19 -28.37 24.33
CA ALA A 511 -13.66 -27.45 25.37
C ALA A 511 -13.44 -27.99 26.82
N LYS A 512 -13.53 -29.32 27.04
CA LYS A 512 -13.29 -29.91 28.36
C LYS A 512 -11.83 -29.81 28.80
N THR A 513 -10.90 -29.87 27.86
CA THR A 513 -9.46 -30.01 28.11
C THR A 513 -8.66 -28.75 27.88
N SER A 514 -9.27 -27.67 27.39
CA SER A 514 -8.64 -26.36 27.20
C SER A 514 -9.12 -25.33 28.19
N ASP A 515 -8.36 -24.30 28.47
CA ASP A 515 -8.76 -23.16 29.29
C ASP A 515 -9.63 -22.18 28.51
N ILE A 516 -9.24 -21.90 27.27
CA ILE A 516 -9.91 -20.97 26.32
C ILE A 516 -9.86 -21.54 24.91
N ALA A 517 -10.62 -20.90 24.00
CA ALA A 517 -10.45 -21.06 22.56
C ALA A 517 -9.97 -19.77 21.89
N VAL A 518 -9.12 -19.92 20.89
CA VAL A 518 -8.70 -18.87 19.96
C VAL A 518 -9.04 -19.34 18.55
N ILE A 519 -9.87 -18.59 17.85
CA ILE A 519 -10.28 -18.83 16.48
C ILE A 519 -9.61 -17.81 15.60
N THR A 520 -8.92 -18.22 14.53
CA THR A 520 -8.37 -17.30 13.54
C THR A 520 -9.14 -17.40 12.24
N ILE A 521 -9.57 -16.24 11.74
CA ILE A 521 -10.21 -16.06 10.41
C ILE A 521 -9.23 -15.33 9.51
N GLY A 522 -8.98 -15.89 8.34
CA GLY A 522 -8.06 -15.29 7.35
C GLY A 522 -8.77 -14.84 6.08
N ARG A 523 -8.33 -13.72 5.53
CA ARG A 523 -8.67 -13.27 4.18
C ARG A 523 -7.44 -12.67 3.53
N ASN A 524 -7.12 -13.15 2.35
CA ASN A 524 -6.08 -12.55 1.53
C ASN A 524 -6.70 -11.48 0.62
N SER A 525 -5.88 -10.55 0.18
CA SER A 525 -6.21 -9.51 -0.81
C SER A 525 -5.02 -9.34 -1.76
N GLY A 526 -5.23 -8.73 -2.89
CA GLY A 526 -4.13 -8.57 -3.82
C GLY A 526 -4.43 -7.68 -5.00
N GLU A 527 -3.38 -7.44 -5.76
CA GLU A 527 -3.42 -6.70 -7.00
C GLU A 527 -4.03 -7.53 -8.13
N GLY A 528 -4.78 -6.88 -9.02
CA GLY A 528 -5.31 -7.45 -10.26
C GLY A 528 -6.75 -7.96 -10.16
N PHE A 529 -7.38 -7.95 -8.99
CA PHE A 529 -8.77 -8.33 -8.81
C PHE A 529 -9.37 -7.60 -7.60
N ASP A 530 -10.66 -7.32 -7.67
CA ASP A 530 -11.42 -6.84 -6.53
C ASP A 530 -11.97 -8.03 -5.73
N ARG A 531 -12.20 -7.81 -4.45
CA ARG A 531 -12.82 -8.76 -3.54
C ARG A 531 -14.30 -8.92 -3.88
N VAL A 532 -14.92 -9.99 -3.39
CA VAL A 532 -16.35 -10.26 -3.58
C VAL A 532 -17.09 -10.18 -2.25
N GLU A 533 -18.40 -9.93 -2.32
CA GLU A 533 -19.23 -9.86 -1.12
C GLU A 533 -19.40 -11.23 -0.47
N LYS A 534 -19.75 -12.24 -1.29
CA LYS A 534 -20.03 -13.59 -0.81
C LYS A 534 -18.74 -14.34 -0.49
N ASP A 535 -18.67 -14.93 0.69
CA ASP A 535 -17.60 -15.83 1.15
C ASP A 535 -16.20 -15.14 1.23
N ASP A 536 -16.15 -13.80 1.10
CA ASP A 536 -14.95 -12.99 1.29
C ASP A 536 -15.22 -11.80 2.22
N PHE A 537 -15.95 -10.76 1.77
CA PHE A 537 -16.39 -9.69 2.69
C PHE A 537 -17.32 -10.27 3.78
N LYS A 538 -18.30 -11.08 3.39
CA LYS A 538 -19.09 -11.87 4.33
C LYS A 538 -18.34 -13.14 4.72
N MET A 539 -18.49 -13.54 5.97
CA MET A 539 -18.04 -14.86 6.42
C MET A 539 -18.81 -15.97 5.69
N THR A 540 -18.11 -17.07 5.44
CA THR A 540 -18.78 -18.29 4.96
C THR A 540 -19.71 -18.84 6.04
N ASP A 541 -20.76 -19.60 5.65
CA ASP A 541 -21.63 -20.28 6.60
C ASP A 541 -20.84 -21.22 7.53
N GLN A 542 -19.78 -21.85 7.01
CA GLN A 542 -18.89 -22.71 7.78
C GLN A 542 -18.12 -21.94 8.88
N GLU A 543 -17.60 -20.76 8.57
CA GLU A 543 -16.93 -19.91 9.56
C GLU A 543 -17.87 -19.40 10.63
N ILE A 544 -19.09 -18.98 10.26
CA ILE A 544 -20.10 -18.57 11.23
C ILE A 544 -20.48 -19.72 12.14
N GLN A 545 -20.69 -20.91 11.59
CA GLN A 545 -20.99 -22.12 12.39
C GLN A 545 -19.80 -22.50 13.29
N MET A 546 -18.57 -22.39 12.81
CA MET A 546 -17.37 -22.64 13.62
C MET A 546 -17.31 -21.70 14.81
N ILE A 547 -17.54 -20.41 14.63
CA ILE A 547 -17.58 -19.42 15.71
C ILE A 547 -18.71 -19.74 16.68
N GLN A 548 -19.93 -19.94 16.21
CA GLN A 548 -21.12 -20.19 17.02
C GLN A 548 -20.99 -21.47 17.83
N ASN A 549 -20.56 -22.57 17.18
CA ASN A 549 -20.40 -23.86 17.84
C ASN A 549 -19.28 -23.84 18.88
N THR A 550 -18.15 -23.18 18.58
CA THR A 550 -17.07 -23.04 19.55
C THR A 550 -17.52 -22.22 20.76
N CYS A 551 -18.13 -21.07 20.55
CA CYS A 551 -18.68 -20.25 21.64
C CYS A 551 -19.68 -21.05 22.49
N LYS A 552 -20.63 -21.75 21.87
CA LYS A 552 -21.61 -22.56 22.56
C LYS A 552 -20.97 -23.61 23.48
N GLU A 553 -19.98 -24.35 22.97
CA GLU A 553 -19.37 -25.45 23.73
C GLU A 553 -18.45 -24.96 24.87
N PHE A 554 -17.74 -23.84 24.66
CA PHE A 554 -16.88 -23.22 25.67
C PHE A 554 -17.68 -22.47 26.72
N HIS A 555 -18.68 -21.66 26.33
CA HIS A 555 -19.55 -20.94 27.28
C HIS A 555 -20.38 -21.88 28.18
N ALA A 556 -20.76 -23.05 27.68
CA ALA A 556 -21.41 -24.08 28.50
C ALA A 556 -20.53 -24.58 29.67
N LEU A 557 -19.21 -24.31 29.61
CA LEU A 557 -18.24 -24.63 30.66
C LEU A 557 -17.68 -23.37 31.35
N ASN A 558 -18.30 -22.20 31.14
CA ASN A 558 -17.84 -20.88 31.61
C ASN A 558 -16.41 -20.51 31.12
N LYS A 559 -16.05 -20.95 29.92
CA LYS A 559 -14.76 -20.67 29.28
C LYS A 559 -14.96 -19.67 28.13
N LYS A 560 -13.94 -18.87 27.87
CA LYS A 560 -14.01 -17.75 26.91
C LYS A 560 -13.45 -18.09 25.54
N VAL A 561 -13.90 -17.34 24.55
CA VAL A 561 -13.52 -17.49 23.15
C VAL A 561 -13.05 -16.15 22.58
N LEU A 562 -11.87 -16.15 21.98
CA LEU A 562 -11.30 -15.05 21.21
C LEU A 562 -11.41 -15.34 19.73
N VAL A 563 -11.75 -14.32 18.92
CA VAL A 563 -11.57 -14.34 17.46
C VAL A 563 -10.45 -13.38 17.07
N VAL A 564 -9.48 -13.89 16.29
CA VAL A 564 -8.39 -13.12 15.68
C VAL A 564 -8.67 -13.00 14.19
N LEU A 565 -8.72 -11.78 13.68
CA LEU A 565 -8.93 -11.48 12.27
C LEU A 565 -7.59 -11.21 11.58
N ASN A 566 -7.08 -12.18 10.82
CA ASN A 566 -5.89 -12.08 10.00
C ASN A 566 -6.30 -11.77 8.55
N VAL A 567 -6.66 -10.52 8.29
CA VAL A 567 -7.33 -10.09 7.06
C VAL A 567 -6.62 -8.91 6.41
N GLY A 568 -6.65 -8.85 5.06
CA GLY A 568 -6.07 -7.76 4.29
C GLY A 568 -7.03 -6.57 4.06
N GLY A 569 -8.28 -6.66 4.49
CA GLY A 569 -9.30 -5.63 4.30
C GLY A 569 -10.49 -5.83 5.22
N VAL A 570 -11.46 -4.92 5.14
CA VAL A 570 -12.69 -4.97 5.93
C VAL A 570 -13.48 -6.25 5.66
N VAL A 571 -13.96 -6.89 6.72
CA VAL A 571 -14.87 -8.03 6.66
C VAL A 571 -16.14 -7.72 7.46
N GLU A 572 -17.24 -8.36 7.09
CA GLU A 572 -18.49 -8.26 7.83
C GLU A 572 -18.32 -8.86 9.25
N THR A 573 -18.72 -8.10 10.24
CA THR A 573 -18.61 -8.51 11.64
C THR A 573 -19.94 -8.46 12.39
N ALA A 574 -20.93 -7.77 11.87
CA ALA A 574 -22.17 -7.47 12.59
C ALA A 574 -22.99 -8.73 12.88
N SER A 575 -22.97 -9.75 12.01
CA SER A 575 -23.76 -10.98 12.17
C SER A 575 -23.22 -11.92 13.26
N TRP A 576 -21.95 -11.82 13.62
CA TRP A 576 -21.30 -12.78 14.52
C TRP A 576 -20.54 -12.17 15.71
N LYS A 577 -20.23 -10.87 15.70
CA LYS A 577 -19.39 -10.22 16.73
C LYS A 577 -19.90 -10.36 18.17
N ASN A 578 -21.17 -10.69 18.35
CA ASN A 578 -21.78 -10.86 19.67
C ASN A 578 -21.51 -12.23 20.29
N HIS A 579 -21.02 -13.22 19.50
CA HIS A 579 -20.77 -14.57 20.01
C HIS A 579 -19.46 -14.70 20.83
N PRO A 580 -18.27 -14.25 20.33
CA PRO A 580 -17.03 -14.37 21.08
C PRO A 580 -16.92 -13.34 22.19
N ASP A 581 -16.10 -13.63 23.22
CA ASP A 581 -15.84 -12.70 24.35
C ASP A 581 -14.85 -11.60 23.97
N ALA A 582 -13.96 -11.86 23.02
CA ALA A 582 -13.03 -10.85 22.51
C ALA A 582 -12.82 -11.00 21.00
N ILE A 583 -12.49 -9.87 20.35
CA ILE A 583 -12.16 -9.79 18.92
C ILE A 583 -10.93 -8.92 18.77
N LEU A 584 -9.86 -9.48 18.20
CA LEU A 584 -8.64 -8.78 17.84
C LEU A 584 -8.49 -8.73 16.32
N LEU A 585 -8.47 -7.55 15.76
CA LEU A 585 -8.13 -7.33 14.35
C LEU A 585 -6.61 -7.24 14.24
N ALA A 586 -6.01 -8.34 13.81
CA ALA A 586 -4.56 -8.44 13.64
C ALA A 586 -4.09 -7.92 12.29
N TRP A 587 -4.99 -7.70 11.32
CA TRP A 587 -4.64 -7.40 9.94
C TRP A 587 -3.65 -8.46 9.39
N GLN A 588 -2.75 -8.06 8.49
CA GLN A 588 -1.62 -8.86 8.04
C GLN A 588 -0.34 -8.23 8.57
N GLY A 589 0.24 -8.86 9.57
CA GLY A 589 1.28 -8.29 10.44
C GLY A 589 2.72 -8.48 9.94
N GLY A 590 2.92 -8.82 8.66
CA GLY A 590 4.23 -9.17 8.15
C GLY A 590 4.75 -10.50 8.73
N GLN A 591 6.05 -10.72 8.60
CA GLN A 591 6.68 -11.98 9.02
C GLN A 591 6.60 -12.27 10.52
N GLU A 592 6.36 -11.25 11.36
CA GLU A 592 6.27 -11.36 12.82
C GLU A 592 4.82 -11.36 13.35
N GLY A 593 3.83 -11.50 12.46
CA GLY A 593 2.41 -11.34 12.78
C GLY A 593 1.93 -12.19 13.96
N GLY A 594 2.30 -13.47 14.01
CA GLY A 594 1.93 -14.36 15.13
C GLY A 594 2.53 -13.91 16.47
N ASN A 595 3.82 -13.52 16.51
CA ASN A 595 4.47 -12.99 17.70
C ASN A 595 3.79 -11.71 18.18
N SER A 596 3.44 -10.83 17.24
CA SER A 596 2.76 -9.57 17.54
C SER A 596 1.37 -9.77 18.15
N VAL A 597 0.62 -10.78 17.68
CA VAL A 597 -0.65 -11.18 18.30
C VAL A 597 -0.42 -11.60 19.74
N VAL A 598 0.56 -12.49 19.99
CA VAL A 598 0.84 -12.99 21.34
C VAL A 598 1.26 -11.88 22.29
N ASP A 599 2.04 -10.89 21.85
CA ASP A 599 2.42 -9.72 22.67
C ASP A 599 1.20 -8.91 23.16
N ILE A 600 0.11 -8.90 22.38
CA ILE A 600 -1.17 -8.34 22.81
C ILE A 600 -1.88 -9.30 23.77
N LEU A 601 -1.97 -10.58 23.44
CA LEU A 601 -2.75 -11.55 24.22
C LEU A 601 -2.22 -11.70 25.65
N ASP A 602 -0.92 -11.69 25.85
CA ASP A 602 -0.27 -11.83 27.15
C ASP A 602 -0.09 -10.51 27.92
N GLY A 603 -0.46 -9.39 27.29
CA GLY A 603 -0.41 -8.05 27.88
C GLY A 603 0.98 -7.42 27.95
N LYS A 604 1.98 -7.96 27.23
CA LYS A 604 3.28 -7.27 27.07
C LYS A 604 3.10 -5.93 26.38
N ILE A 605 2.19 -5.90 25.40
CA ILE A 605 1.79 -4.69 24.71
C ILE A 605 0.31 -4.44 24.99
N ASN A 606 -0.02 -3.26 25.52
CA ASN A 606 -1.40 -2.80 25.62
C ASN A 606 -1.85 -2.31 24.25
N PRO A 607 -2.93 -2.87 23.67
CA PRO A 607 -3.43 -2.44 22.36
C PRO A 607 -3.74 -0.96 22.35
N SER A 608 -3.29 -0.30 21.31
CA SER A 608 -3.48 1.15 21.11
C SER A 608 -3.85 1.50 19.66
N GLY A 609 -3.96 0.48 18.81
CA GLY A 609 -4.36 0.66 17.42
C GLY A 609 -5.81 1.14 17.29
N LYS A 610 -6.08 1.95 16.27
CA LYS A 610 -7.42 2.48 15.94
C LYS A 610 -7.74 2.22 14.48
N LEU A 611 -9.00 1.94 14.17
CA LEU A 611 -9.45 1.65 12.81
C LEU A 611 -9.19 2.83 11.86
N PRO A 612 -8.52 2.63 10.74
CA PRO A 612 -8.32 3.66 9.73
C PRO A 612 -9.46 3.71 8.71
N MET A 613 -10.49 2.88 8.88
CA MET A 613 -11.70 2.88 8.08
C MET A 613 -12.89 2.34 8.89
N THR A 614 -14.08 2.66 8.41
CA THR A 614 -15.36 2.21 8.99
C THR A 614 -15.61 0.74 8.67
N PHE A 615 -16.08 -0.03 9.66
CA PHE A 615 -16.61 -1.38 9.46
C PHE A 615 -18.15 -1.28 9.41
N PRO A 616 -18.78 -1.47 8.25
CA PRO A 616 -20.22 -1.33 8.09
C PRO A 616 -20.98 -2.52 8.70
N ILE A 617 -22.30 -2.40 8.82
CA ILE A 617 -23.18 -3.55 9.11
C ILE A 617 -23.39 -4.36 7.82
N HIS A 618 -23.70 -3.69 6.70
CA HIS A 618 -23.84 -4.31 5.40
C HIS A 618 -22.92 -3.64 4.39
N LEU A 619 -22.48 -4.36 3.37
CA LEU A 619 -21.68 -3.79 2.28
C LEU A 619 -22.44 -2.67 1.55
N SER A 620 -23.76 -2.87 1.36
CA SER A 620 -24.65 -1.90 0.73
C SER A 620 -24.80 -0.58 1.50
N ASP A 621 -24.37 -0.53 2.77
CA ASP A 621 -24.40 0.71 3.56
C ASP A 621 -23.32 1.71 3.10
N HIS A 622 -22.29 1.23 2.38
CA HIS A 622 -21.37 2.11 1.66
C HIS A 622 -22.03 2.67 0.40
N LYS A 623 -22.16 3.97 0.30
CA LYS A 623 -22.75 4.64 -0.88
C LYS A 623 -22.02 4.24 -2.17
N SER A 624 -20.70 4.09 -2.11
CA SER A 624 -19.89 3.62 -3.24
C SER A 624 -20.29 2.25 -3.78
N SER A 625 -20.97 1.41 -3.00
CA SER A 625 -21.41 0.08 -3.42
C SER A 625 -22.48 0.12 -4.51
N GLU A 626 -23.20 1.23 -4.66
CA GLU A 626 -24.16 1.41 -5.76
C GLU A 626 -23.48 1.44 -7.13
N ASN A 627 -22.23 1.90 -7.18
CA ASN A 627 -21.45 2.12 -8.40
C ASN A 627 -20.12 1.34 -8.46
N PHE A 628 -19.80 0.53 -7.46
CA PHE A 628 -18.61 -0.32 -7.49
C PHE A 628 -18.90 -1.57 -8.35
N PRO A 629 -17.93 -2.05 -9.17
CA PRO A 629 -18.08 -3.29 -9.93
C PRO A 629 -18.01 -4.50 -8.99
N MET A 630 -19.18 -5.00 -8.53
CA MET A 630 -19.25 -6.02 -7.48
C MET A 630 -19.04 -7.46 -7.96
N ASP A 631 -19.33 -7.79 -9.18
CA ASP A 631 -19.22 -9.17 -9.69
C ASP A 631 -18.03 -9.29 -10.64
N GLY A 632 -16.86 -8.82 -10.20
CA GLY A 632 -15.64 -8.87 -10.98
C GLY A 632 -15.37 -10.29 -11.48
N GLU A 633 -15.32 -10.50 -12.78
CA GLU A 633 -14.81 -11.76 -13.34
C GLU A 633 -13.37 -11.96 -12.81
N LYS A 634 -13.12 -13.17 -12.33
CA LYS A 634 -11.74 -13.58 -12.02
C LYS A 634 -10.88 -13.36 -13.27
N MET A 635 -9.82 -12.58 -13.13
CA MET A 635 -8.94 -12.26 -14.24
C MET A 635 -8.43 -13.55 -14.88
N ASN A 636 -8.63 -13.68 -16.18
CA ASN A 636 -8.11 -14.81 -16.95
C ASN A 636 -6.79 -14.36 -17.60
N ILE A 637 -5.74 -15.20 -17.57
CA ILE A 637 -4.46 -14.92 -18.25
C ILE A 637 -4.65 -14.51 -19.71
N LEU A 638 -5.65 -15.08 -20.39
CA LEU A 638 -5.97 -14.72 -21.78
C LEU A 638 -6.57 -13.31 -21.89
N SER A 639 -7.27 -12.81 -20.89
CA SER A 639 -7.83 -11.46 -20.91
C SER A 639 -6.75 -10.37 -20.76
N LEU A 640 -5.64 -10.65 -20.12
CA LEU A 640 -4.47 -9.74 -20.08
C LEU A 640 -3.90 -9.48 -21.47
N PHE A 641 -3.97 -10.47 -22.38
CA PHE A 641 -3.34 -10.39 -23.70
C PHE A 641 -4.33 -10.16 -24.85
N PHE A 642 -5.61 -10.46 -24.67
CA PHE A 642 -6.59 -10.54 -25.76
C PHE A 642 -7.84 -9.68 -25.61
N SER A 643 -8.06 -8.98 -24.49
CA SER A 643 -9.27 -8.19 -24.31
C SER A 643 -9.23 -6.84 -25.06
N LYS A 644 -9.56 -6.89 -26.35
CA LYS A 644 -10.09 -5.72 -27.11
C LYS A 644 -11.51 -5.93 -27.56
N GLU A 645 -12.16 -6.99 -27.19
CA GLU A 645 -13.55 -7.23 -27.63
C GLU A 645 -14.54 -6.74 -26.59
N LYS A 646 -15.44 -5.89 -27.05
CA LYS A 646 -16.69 -5.54 -26.40
C LYS A 646 -17.59 -6.79 -26.32
N SER A 647 -17.23 -7.77 -25.51
CA SER A 647 -18.07 -8.93 -25.34
C SER A 647 -18.83 -8.82 -24.02
N GLU A 648 -20.15 -8.78 -24.13
CA GLU A 648 -21.16 -9.12 -23.13
C GLU A 648 -20.97 -8.50 -21.73
N TYR A 649 -20.91 -7.17 -21.67
CA TYR A 649 -20.74 -6.39 -20.44
C TYR A 649 -22.04 -6.18 -19.65
N GLU A 650 -23.10 -6.92 -19.92
CA GLU A 650 -24.37 -6.75 -19.23
C GLU A 650 -24.35 -7.18 -17.75
N LEU A 651 -23.31 -7.87 -17.30
CA LEU A 651 -23.26 -8.46 -15.96
C LEU A 651 -22.38 -7.72 -14.95
N ILE A 652 -21.46 -6.84 -15.38
CA ILE A 652 -20.57 -6.11 -14.46
C ILE A 652 -20.89 -4.62 -14.51
N LYS A 653 -21.36 -4.11 -13.38
CA LYS A 653 -21.60 -2.68 -13.18
C LYS A 653 -20.31 -1.88 -13.42
N ASN A 654 -20.42 -0.80 -14.20
CA ASN A 654 -19.38 0.23 -14.30
C ASN A 654 -17.99 -0.31 -14.70
N LYS A 655 -17.91 -1.24 -15.66
CA LYS A 655 -16.64 -1.84 -16.08
C LYS A 655 -15.76 -0.86 -16.86
N ASP A 656 -16.36 -0.08 -17.75
CA ASP A 656 -15.67 0.92 -18.58
C ASP A 656 -15.65 2.33 -17.96
N TYR A 657 -16.58 2.60 -17.05
CA TYR A 657 -16.60 3.81 -16.24
C TYR A 657 -17.14 3.51 -14.84
N THR A 658 -16.81 4.32 -13.88
CA THR A 658 -17.34 4.25 -12.50
C THR A 658 -17.78 5.64 -12.07
N LEU A 659 -19.06 5.76 -11.68
CA LEU A 659 -19.60 7.00 -11.11
C LEU A 659 -19.21 7.12 -9.63
N TYR A 660 -18.64 8.24 -9.25
CA TYR A 660 -18.29 8.55 -7.86
C TYR A 660 -19.38 9.45 -7.26
N GLU A 661 -20.62 8.94 -7.28
CA GLU A 661 -21.83 9.68 -6.87
C GLU A 661 -21.90 9.96 -5.37
N GLU A 662 -21.11 9.24 -4.57
CA GLU A 662 -20.94 9.53 -3.15
C GLU A 662 -20.26 10.89 -2.91
N GLY A 663 -19.61 11.45 -3.92
CA GLY A 663 -18.90 12.72 -3.83
C GLY A 663 -17.89 12.74 -2.69
N ILE A 664 -18.00 13.71 -1.78
CA ILE A 664 -17.11 13.81 -0.59
C ILE A 664 -17.49 12.83 0.53
N TYR A 665 -18.60 12.11 0.39
CA TYR A 665 -19.13 11.24 1.42
C TYR A 665 -18.56 9.82 1.36
N VAL A 666 -17.24 9.71 1.54
CA VAL A 666 -16.52 8.44 1.63
C VAL A 666 -16.36 8.04 3.11
N GLY A 667 -16.55 6.75 3.41
CA GLY A 667 -16.36 6.19 4.73
C GLY A 667 -17.21 6.89 5.81
N TYR A 668 -16.60 7.21 6.98
CA TYR A 668 -17.32 7.78 8.12
C TYR A 668 -18.08 9.06 7.77
N ARG A 669 -17.63 9.83 6.77
CA ARG A 669 -18.33 11.04 6.31
C ARG A 669 -19.77 10.74 5.86
N HIS A 670 -19.93 9.63 5.15
CA HIS A 670 -21.23 9.10 4.71
C HIS A 670 -22.04 8.55 5.89
N PHE A 671 -21.43 7.64 6.66
CA PHE A 671 -22.13 6.97 7.76
C PHE A 671 -22.63 7.94 8.83
N ASP A 672 -21.87 9.00 9.11
CA ASP A 672 -22.26 10.03 10.09
C ASP A 672 -23.31 10.98 9.49
N LYS A 673 -23.20 11.36 8.20
CA LYS A 673 -24.17 12.21 7.51
C LYS A 673 -25.57 11.58 7.47
N GLU A 674 -25.64 10.31 7.10
CA GLU A 674 -26.87 9.55 6.97
C GLU A 674 -27.33 8.92 8.31
N ASN A 675 -26.58 9.16 9.39
CA ASN A 675 -26.82 8.57 10.71
C ASN A 675 -27.01 7.04 10.66
N LEU A 676 -26.24 6.36 9.81
CA LEU A 676 -26.29 4.90 9.65
C LEU A 676 -25.57 4.18 10.79
N GLY A 677 -26.12 3.06 11.22
CA GLY A 677 -25.43 2.16 12.14
C GLY A 677 -24.16 1.58 11.52
N VAL A 678 -23.14 1.36 12.32
CA VAL A 678 -21.89 0.69 11.90
C VAL A 678 -21.52 -0.42 12.86
N SER A 679 -20.80 -1.40 12.40
CA SER A 679 -20.27 -2.44 13.28
C SER A 679 -19.18 -1.86 14.19
N PHE A 680 -18.23 -1.10 13.59
CA PHE A 680 -17.23 -0.31 14.31
C PHE A 680 -16.94 0.99 13.53
N PRO A 681 -16.92 2.15 14.20
CA PRO A 681 -16.70 3.42 13.53
C PRO A 681 -15.22 3.67 13.20
N PHE A 682 -14.96 4.60 12.30
CA PHE A 682 -13.63 5.14 12.03
C PHE A 682 -12.96 5.64 13.30
N GLY A 683 -11.70 5.32 13.49
CA GLY A 683 -10.92 5.70 14.68
C GLY A 683 -11.18 4.84 15.91
N TYR A 684 -12.05 3.84 15.86
CA TYR A 684 -12.38 2.98 17.00
C TYR A 684 -11.26 1.97 17.32
N GLY A 685 -11.07 1.70 18.60
CA GLY A 685 -10.21 0.65 19.13
C GLY A 685 -10.15 0.73 20.66
N LEU A 686 -10.14 -0.42 21.31
CA LEU A 686 -10.09 -0.54 22.78
C LEU A 686 -8.66 -0.64 23.29
N SER A 687 -8.48 -0.37 24.57
CA SER A 687 -7.25 -0.53 25.32
C SER A 687 -7.51 -1.34 26.60
N TYR A 688 -6.48 -1.89 27.22
CA TYR A 688 -6.57 -2.51 28.55
C TYR A 688 -6.64 -1.46 29.68
N THR A 689 -6.52 -0.18 29.34
CA THR A 689 -6.63 0.95 30.26
C THR A 689 -7.67 1.95 29.76
N ALA A 690 -7.94 2.97 30.56
CA ALA A 690 -8.86 4.05 30.22
C ALA A 690 -8.16 5.40 30.25
N PHE A 691 -8.62 6.34 29.43
CA PHE A 691 -8.05 7.68 29.34
C PHE A 691 -9.15 8.74 29.52
N GLU A 692 -8.82 9.78 30.25
CA GLU A 692 -9.62 10.97 30.44
C GLU A 692 -8.99 12.15 29.70
N TYR A 693 -9.82 12.94 29.00
CA TYR A 693 -9.42 14.16 28.31
C TYR A 693 -9.93 15.37 29.06
N SER A 694 -9.11 16.41 29.19
CA SER A 694 -9.47 17.64 29.88
C SER A 694 -8.75 18.86 29.31
N ASP A 695 -9.15 20.05 29.78
CA ASP A 695 -8.49 21.33 29.51
C ASP A 695 -8.30 21.66 28.01
N LEU A 696 -9.28 21.28 27.16
CA LEU A 696 -9.25 21.65 25.74
C LEU A 696 -9.17 23.17 25.56
N LYS A 697 -8.16 23.63 24.85
CA LYS A 697 -7.96 25.01 24.45
C LYS A 697 -7.61 25.10 22.98
N THR A 698 -8.44 25.80 22.23
CA THR A 698 -8.20 26.16 20.83
C THR A 698 -7.98 27.65 20.72
N THR A 699 -6.88 28.07 20.12
CA THR A 699 -6.57 29.49 19.89
C THR A 699 -6.08 29.67 18.45
N GLU A 700 -6.57 30.71 17.79
CA GLU A 700 -6.07 31.10 16.46
C GLU A 700 -4.83 31.98 16.59
N ARG A 701 -3.75 31.63 15.89
CA ARG A 701 -2.56 32.45 15.77
C ARG A 701 -1.95 32.29 14.37
N MET A 702 -1.76 33.40 13.65
CA MET A 702 -1.16 33.42 12.30
C MET A 702 -1.80 32.35 11.38
N ASP A 703 -3.13 32.42 11.23
CA ASP A 703 -3.92 31.52 10.39
C ASP A 703 -3.77 30.01 10.69
N THR A 704 -3.44 29.71 11.94
CA THR A 704 -3.33 28.35 12.46
C THR A 704 -4.08 28.23 13.78
N LEU A 705 -4.93 27.22 13.89
CA LEU A 705 -5.56 26.82 15.14
C LEU A 705 -4.59 25.95 15.93
N ARG A 706 -4.18 26.43 17.10
CA ARG A 706 -3.43 25.66 18.07
C ARG A 706 -4.42 25.02 19.03
N VAL A 707 -4.46 23.70 19.00
CA VAL A 707 -5.33 22.89 19.87
C VAL A 707 -4.46 22.17 20.88
N ASN A 708 -4.74 22.39 22.17
CA ASN A 708 -4.02 21.74 23.27
C ASN A 708 -5.03 21.14 24.24
N LEU A 709 -4.69 20.02 24.83
CA LEU A 709 -5.48 19.36 25.88
C LEU A 709 -4.60 18.51 26.77
N LYS A 710 -5.15 18.05 27.89
CA LYS A 710 -4.52 17.06 28.74
C LYS A 710 -5.16 15.70 28.56
N VAL A 711 -4.33 14.67 28.59
CA VAL A 711 -4.74 13.27 28.55
C VAL A 711 -4.16 12.56 29.75
N LYS A 712 -5.04 11.91 30.54
CA LYS A 712 -4.66 11.17 31.76
C LYS A 712 -5.00 9.70 31.59
N ASN A 713 -4.06 8.82 31.93
CA ASN A 713 -4.35 7.40 32.10
C ASN A 713 -5.07 7.20 33.44
N THR A 714 -6.35 6.85 33.41
CA THR A 714 -7.19 6.66 34.60
C THR A 714 -7.33 5.19 35.00
N GLY A 715 -6.78 4.28 34.21
CA GLY A 715 -6.84 2.85 34.49
C GLY A 715 -5.65 2.34 35.30
N THR A 716 -5.42 1.03 35.23
CA THR A 716 -4.41 0.33 36.07
C THR A 716 -3.26 -0.23 35.28
N VAL A 717 -3.21 -0.04 33.96
CA VAL A 717 -2.19 -0.55 33.07
C VAL A 717 -1.62 0.61 32.26
N SER A 718 -0.31 0.61 32.03
CA SER A 718 0.34 1.59 31.16
C SER A 718 -0.19 1.48 29.73
N GLY A 719 -0.38 2.62 29.05
CA GLY A 719 -0.94 2.60 27.72
C GLY A 719 -0.69 3.89 26.93
N LYS A 720 -0.91 3.80 25.62
CA LYS A 720 -0.90 4.94 24.68
C LYS A 720 -2.30 5.22 24.20
N GLU A 721 -2.64 6.49 24.00
CA GLU A 721 -3.92 6.91 23.42
C GLU A 721 -3.71 7.68 22.12
N ILE A 722 -4.65 7.56 21.20
CA ILE A 722 -4.70 8.32 19.95
C ILE A 722 -5.80 9.36 20.06
N ILE A 723 -5.41 10.61 20.03
CA ILE A 723 -6.30 11.76 20.08
C ILE A 723 -6.57 12.19 18.64
N GLN A 724 -7.86 12.25 18.30
CA GLN A 724 -8.34 12.59 16.97
C GLN A 724 -9.07 13.93 17.06
N ALA A 725 -8.64 14.90 16.25
CA ALA A 725 -9.26 16.22 16.19
C ALA A 725 -10.06 16.37 14.91
N TYR A 726 -11.31 16.65 15.08
CA TYR A 726 -12.27 16.89 14.01
C TYR A 726 -12.71 18.35 13.99
N ALA A 727 -13.10 18.82 12.81
CA ALA A 727 -13.81 20.09 12.66
C ALA A 727 -15.21 19.84 12.14
N SER A 728 -16.19 20.51 12.72
CA SER A 728 -17.57 20.58 12.27
C SER A 728 -18.03 22.02 12.12
N LYS A 729 -19.01 22.24 11.25
CA LYS A 729 -19.66 23.54 11.08
C LYS A 729 -21.17 23.34 11.11
N PRO A 730 -21.79 23.41 12.33
CA PRO A 730 -23.20 23.11 12.51
C PRO A 730 -24.14 24.03 11.74
N GLU A 731 -23.75 25.30 11.64
CA GLU A 731 -24.54 26.34 10.91
C GLU A 731 -23.85 26.58 9.55
N THR A 732 -24.29 25.89 8.52
CA THR A 732 -23.77 26.01 7.14
C THR A 732 -24.89 25.83 6.13
N GLU A 733 -24.84 26.63 5.06
CA GLU A 733 -25.66 26.44 3.86
C GLU A 733 -24.97 25.50 2.82
N ILE A 734 -23.70 25.17 3.07
CA ILE A 734 -22.90 24.33 2.20
C ILE A 734 -23.12 22.87 2.63
N ASP A 735 -23.33 21.99 1.66
CA ASP A 735 -23.38 20.55 1.94
C ASP A 735 -22.00 20.07 2.42
N ARG A 736 -21.90 19.71 3.70
CA ARG A 736 -20.66 19.28 4.37
C ARG A 736 -20.87 18.01 5.17
N PRO A 737 -19.82 17.21 5.38
CA PRO A 737 -19.84 16.16 6.40
C PRO A 737 -20.14 16.71 7.78
N VAL A 738 -20.76 15.86 8.63
CA VAL A 738 -21.03 16.24 10.03
C VAL A 738 -19.75 16.67 10.74
N ARG A 739 -18.67 15.96 10.49
CA ARG A 739 -17.32 16.29 10.95
C ARG A 739 -16.28 15.74 10.01
N GLU A 740 -15.08 16.30 10.05
CA GLU A 740 -13.94 15.88 9.26
C GLU A 740 -12.68 15.84 10.11
N LEU A 741 -11.92 14.76 10.03
CA LEU A 741 -10.61 14.69 10.67
C LEU A 741 -9.70 15.79 10.11
N LYS A 742 -9.06 16.55 10.99
CA LYS A 742 -8.11 17.62 10.61
C LYS A 742 -6.72 17.40 11.18
N ALA A 743 -6.62 16.70 12.32
CA ALA A 743 -5.33 16.34 12.90
C ALA A 743 -5.48 15.13 13.84
N PHE A 744 -4.36 14.51 14.15
CA PHE A 744 -4.27 13.46 15.16
C PHE A 744 -2.90 13.48 15.83
N VAL A 745 -2.83 12.91 17.04
CA VAL A 745 -1.58 12.70 17.75
C VAL A 745 -1.71 11.46 18.63
N LYS A 746 -0.62 10.69 18.72
CA LYS A 746 -0.50 9.57 19.66
C LYS A 746 0.34 10.00 20.86
N THR A 747 -0.11 9.64 22.08
CA THR A 747 0.65 9.95 23.30
C THR A 747 1.91 9.11 23.41
N ILE A 748 2.85 9.54 24.21
CA ILE A 748 3.85 8.66 24.80
C ILE A 748 3.15 7.58 25.63
N LEU A 749 3.90 6.55 26.07
CA LEU A 749 3.39 5.58 27.04
C LEU A 749 3.09 6.30 28.36
N LEU A 750 1.84 6.21 28.84
CA LEU A 750 1.40 6.82 30.08
C LEU A 750 1.24 5.74 31.16
N GLU A 751 1.91 5.91 32.27
CA GLU A 751 1.73 5.08 33.45
C GLU A 751 0.35 5.32 34.11
N PRO A 752 -0.16 4.38 34.89
CA PRO A 752 -1.38 4.58 35.65
C PRO A 752 -1.37 5.85 36.49
N GLY A 753 -2.36 6.73 36.28
CA GLY A 753 -2.46 8.04 36.93
C GLY A 753 -1.64 9.18 36.26
N GLU A 754 -0.76 8.86 35.33
CA GLU A 754 0.03 9.87 34.61
C GLU A 754 -0.81 10.72 33.69
N THR A 755 -0.43 12.01 33.58
CA THR A 755 -1.07 12.99 32.69
C THR A 755 -0.02 13.60 31.78
N THR A 756 -0.32 13.72 30.49
CA THR A 756 0.50 14.43 29.53
C THR A 756 -0.30 15.55 28.86
N GLU A 757 0.38 16.59 28.41
CA GLU A 757 -0.18 17.58 27.50
C GLU A 757 0.10 17.17 26.07
N VAL A 758 -0.92 17.25 25.23
CA VAL A 758 -0.81 17.01 23.79
C VAL A 758 -1.34 18.21 23.04
N GLY A 759 -0.75 18.46 21.87
CA GLY A 759 -1.18 19.58 21.04
C GLY A 759 -0.93 19.31 19.57
N PHE A 760 -1.70 19.96 18.74
CA PHE A 760 -1.57 19.92 17.28
C PHE A 760 -2.00 21.25 16.68
N ASN A 761 -1.54 21.47 15.46
CA ASN A 761 -1.84 22.66 14.70
C ASN A 761 -2.74 22.29 13.52
N ILE A 762 -3.82 23.05 13.32
CA ILE A 762 -4.72 22.92 12.19
C ILE A 762 -4.64 24.25 11.42
N PRO A 763 -4.09 24.27 10.19
CA PRO A 763 -4.16 25.46 9.34
C PRO A 763 -5.63 25.87 9.14
N VAL A 764 -5.94 27.15 9.23
CA VAL A 764 -7.31 27.64 8.99
C VAL A 764 -7.76 27.32 7.56
N SER A 765 -6.84 27.29 6.61
CA SER A 765 -7.09 26.85 5.24
C SER A 765 -7.63 25.43 5.13
N ASP A 766 -7.31 24.54 6.08
CA ASP A 766 -7.83 23.16 6.08
C ASP A 766 -9.33 23.06 6.46
N LEU A 767 -9.95 24.18 6.90
CA LEU A 767 -11.40 24.28 7.11
C LEU A 767 -12.16 24.67 5.83
N SER A 768 -11.44 25.01 4.76
CA SER A 768 -12.02 25.35 3.46
C SER A 768 -12.62 24.14 2.77
N TYR A 769 -13.57 24.40 1.89
CA TYR A 769 -14.13 23.44 0.94
C TYR A 769 -13.80 23.88 -0.48
N TRP A 770 -13.86 22.96 -1.43
CA TRP A 770 -13.71 23.32 -2.84
C TRP A 770 -15.03 23.83 -3.40
N ASP A 771 -15.07 25.08 -3.79
CA ASP A 771 -16.23 25.73 -4.37
C ASP A 771 -16.12 25.65 -5.92
N GLU A 772 -16.97 24.81 -6.50
CA GLU A 772 -17.00 24.58 -7.95
C GLU A 772 -17.46 25.82 -8.74
N THR A 773 -18.14 26.77 -8.09
CA THR A 773 -18.62 28.00 -8.73
C THR A 773 -17.50 29.01 -9.01
N ILE A 774 -16.50 29.04 -8.13
CA ILE A 774 -15.31 29.90 -8.28
C ILE A 774 -14.07 29.09 -8.70
N ASN A 775 -14.23 27.78 -8.84
CA ASN A 775 -13.16 26.83 -9.12
C ASN A 775 -11.94 27.02 -8.19
N GLY A 776 -12.19 27.04 -6.89
CA GLY A 776 -11.16 27.34 -5.89
C GLY A 776 -11.57 26.98 -4.46
N TRP A 777 -10.57 27.00 -3.57
CA TRP A 777 -10.79 26.82 -2.14
C TRP A 777 -11.52 28.02 -1.55
N ASN A 778 -12.59 27.79 -0.80
CA ASN A 778 -13.41 28.79 -0.15
C ASN A 778 -13.56 28.49 1.35
N LEU A 779 -13.28 29.51 2.16
CA LEU A 779 -13.43 29.43 3.62
C LEU A 779 -14.72 30.13 4.02
N GLU A 780 -15.66 29.39 4.55
CA GLU A 780 -16.91 29.90 5.06
C GLU A 780 -16.71 30.60 6.41
N ASN A 781 -17.22 31.84 6.55
CA ASN A 781 -17.18 32.55 7.82
C ASN A 781 -18.14 31.93 8.85
N GLY A 782 -17.88 32.15 10.14
CA GLY A 782 -18.77 31.81 11.24
C GLY A 782 -18.20 30.82 12.25
N SER A 783 -19.09 30.26 13.07
CA SER A 783 -18.71 29.33 14.13
C SER A 783 -18.39 27.96 13.59
N TYR A 784 -17.23 27.44 13.99
CA TYR A 784 -16.80 26.06 13.82
C TYR A 784 -16.65 25.41 15.20
N ALA A 785 -16.96 24.14 15.32
CA ALA A 785 -16.61 23.37 16.50
C ALA A 785 -15.36 22.54 16.24
N ILE A 786 -14.36 22.67 17.09
CA ILE A 786 -13.20 21.78 17.14
C ILE A 786 -13.51 20.70 18.16
N GLU A 787 -13.68 19.49 17.66
CA GLU A 787 -14.12 18.33 18.41
C GLU A 787 -12.94 17.38 18.60
N VAL A 788 -12.69 16.92 19.83
CA VAL A 788 -11.59 16.01 20.13
C VAL A 788 -12.15 14.73 20.72
N GLY A 789 -11.77 13.60 20.14
CA GLY A 789 -12.30 12.31 20.52
C GLY A 789 -11.34 11.16 20.37
N ALA A 790 -11.80 9.96 20.75
CA ALA A 790 -11.09 8.70 20.58
C ALA A 790 -11.55 7.92 19.33
N SER A 791 -12.61 8.40 18.66
CA SER A 791 -13.11 7.94 17.36
C SER A 791 -14.04 9.00 16.76
N SER A 792 -14.47 8.83 15.50
CA SER A 792 -15.47 9.72 14.87
C SER A 792 -16.81 9.78 15.65
N ARG A 793 -17.09 8.78 16.50
CA ARG A 793 -18.32 8.66 17.29
C ARG A 793 -18.11 8.67 18.80
N ASP A 794 -16.86 8.81 19.27
CA ASP A 794 -16.53 9.02 20.68
C ASP A 794 -15.85 10.38 20.84
N ILE A 795 -16.66 11.45 20.69
CA ILE A 795 -16.23 12.82 20.92
C ILE A 795 -16.30 13.12 22.40
N ARG A 796 -15.19 13.51 23.00
CA ARG A 796 -15.03 13.74 24.44
C ARG A 796 -14.99 15.19 24.85
N LEU A 797 -14.42 16.03 24.02
CA LEU A 797 -14.33 17.48 24.24
C LEU A 797 -14.67 18.22 22.94
N SER A 798 -15.27 19.39 23.08
CA SER A 798 -15.59 20.27 21.97
C SER A 798 -15.40 21.73 22.38
N GLN A 799 -14.91 22.56 21.49
CA GLN A 799 -14.78 23.98 21.66
C GLN A 799 -15.18 24.72 20.40
N GLU A 800 -16.10 25.69 20.53
CA GLU A 800 -16.44 26.58 19.44
C GLU A 800 -15.37 27.64 19.20
N ILE A 801 -15.12 27.96 17.93
CA ILE A 801 -14.23 29.01 17.48
C ILE A 801 -14.85 29.74 16.30
N ASN A 802 -14.84 31.08 16.33
CA ASN A 802 -15.35 31.88 15.23
C ASN A 802 -14.26 32.20 14.22
N ILE A 803 -14.39 31.68 13.01
CA ILE A 803 -13.46 31.87 11.92
C ILE A 803 -13.95 32.99 11.00
N LYS A 804 -13.01 33.85 10.62
CA LYS A 804 -13.24 34.91 9.64
C LYS A 804 -12.31 34.70 8.46
N ASN A 805 -12.89 34.61 7.28
CA ASN A 805 -12.15 34.65 6.04
C ASN A 805 -11.50 36.03 5.89
N LYS A 806 -10.19 36.11 5.88
CA LYS A 806 -9.42 37.35 5.80
C LYS A 806 -9.20 37.82 4.36
N GLY A 807 -9.73 37.07 3.37
CA GLY A 807 -9.59 37.36 1.94
C GLY A 807 -8.12 37.34 1.52
N HIS A 808 -7.61 36.20 1.19
CA HIS A 808 -6.28 36.04 0.58
C HIS A 808 -6.42 35.92 -0.93
#